data_cf7e5dcdbec7e8296776de3865cf973e
#
_entry.id   cf7e5dcdbec7e8296776de3865cf973e
#
_cell.length_a   1.000
_cell.length_b   1.000
_cell.length_c   1.000
_cell.angle_alpha   90.00
_cell.angle_beta   90.00
_cell.angle_gamma   90.00
#
_symmetry.space_group_name_H-M   'P 1'
#
loop_
_entity.id
_entity.type
_entity.pdbx_description
1 polymer ?
#
loop_
_entity_poly.entity_id
_entity_poly.type
_entity_poly.pdbx_seq_one_letter_code
_entity_poly.pdbx_strand_id
1 'polypeptide(L)'
;MSRKSRERREKNKAVRPDDYFSNGTFEMARFRKTTIVRNNRTPEQHAAQMEYLRTEYASKYEDIAQKVKSLKEKVTQCDPYSLLMYLRSLATMGQMNIFSEIEYSSDANAIIRAQEYVQSILVSTDNNYVPSSPSEEAALHAQIVADFDELYKDFRFFYHFWAAHIQKSGKIGDSRLNEIVESQYMYCVRGNRYQIFELEPLKSLLPPHNDVLLELFGVSSAEVIEGLEKLRYSLSQGYADAIMELGKEFELFVEAVDSGISPEDARKHAEGRTSKIAGKLHGSDLINVAAITGWDSRFIDMLSYALFDNIYRNIQKGIMQRKLEYLEDWKEKQTQASEEMVKELFLKLLPGAEAHVSNYYPVRNSLKQTNENDIIITYQNNLFVIEVKAGSFPSTPPITDFEAHKKAYRKLAEVADSQCSRTVEYIANHAPAQFYDHEKNPTFLLPGLNTFDDVFTFSVTVDNFNEFAAKAEKLSIISLKEETIVISYDDLLAYAGYFDEPIRFSHYLKQRKAAMRVPQYQMYDEFDHLGLYIDRNLYALNPSQYGDVKNVIWQGFRQSLDEYFNLLFANPSAAKKPTQNMPEQISEIIEYLGYDVSPEKIRLAHYLMDLASVAKEDLAGQIKYALKRQRELKRTVPLVAFGDIKYCAFISMPGIIQYPIQEQLDYAYAAASRNEEIPVMWISLEYDNKKRLVSAKGKKCFFSDLEGDDIERIRHMGREKARDWVLQYKMAHGKIGRNDYCPCGSGKKYKFCCIEIQ
;
A
#
# COMPACT_ATOMS: atom_id res chain seq x y z
N MET A 1 -5.42 42.76 13.89
CA MET A 1 -6.59 41.92 13.52
C MET A 1 -6.76 40.86 14.57
N SER A 2 -7.98 40.71 15.15
CA SER A 2 -8.19 39.76 16.22
C SER A 2 -8.11 38.29 15.69
N ARG A 3 -7.68 37.35 16.53
CA ARG A 3 -7.61 35.89 16.22
C ARG A 3 -8.94 35.37 15.65
N LYS A 4 -10.08 35.81 16.19
CA LYS A 4 -11.43 35.54 15.66
C LYS A 4 -11.64 36.03 14.22
N SER A 5 -10.99 37.11 13.81
CA SER A 5 -11.08 37.65 12.46
C SER A 5 -10.21 36.86 11.47
N ARG A 6 -9.09 36.28 11.93
CA ARG A 6 -8.29 35.31 11.17
C ARG A 6 -9.00 33.99 11.04
N GLU A 7 -9.50 33.39 12.15
CA GLU A 7 -10.25 32.15 12.16
C GLU A 7 -11.55 32.23 11.33
N ARG A 8 -12.24 33.40 11.34
CA ARG A 8 -13.38 33.65 10.42
C ARG A 8 -12.96 33.78 8.96
N ARG A 9 -11.79 34.37 8.66
CA ARG A 9 -11.26 34.42 7.28
C ARG A 9 -10.74 33.08 6.80
N GLU A 10 -10.15 32.28 7.67
CA GLU A 10 -9.74 30.90 7.35
C GLU A 10 -10.94 29.96 7.19
N LYS A 11 -11.97 30.07 8.06
CA LYS A 11 -13.24 29.35 7.87
C LYS A 11 -14.04 29.78 6.62
N ASN A 12 -13.88 31.02 6.16
CA ASN A 12 -14.56 31.51 4.95
C ASN A 12 -13.76 31.31 3.67
N LYS A 13 -12.56 30.79 3.70
CA LYS A 13 -11.93 30.14 2.56
C LYS A 13 -12.34 28.67 2.55
N ALA A 14 -13.63 28.39 2.42
CA ALA A 14 -14.08 27.07 2.02
C ALA A 14 -13.35 26.73 0.72
N VAL A 15 -12.46 25.74 0.76
CA VAL A 15 -11.80 25.23 -0.42
C VAL A 15 -12.92 24.76 -1.33
N ARG A 16 -13.07 25.38 -2.50
CA ARG A 16 -14.07 24.94 -3.47
C ARG A 16 -13.59 23.63 -4.05
N PRO A 17 -14.48 22.65 -4.25
CA PRO A 17 -14.13 21.44 -4.97
C PRO A 17 -13.75 21.81 -6.42
N ASP A 18 -12.82 21.04 -6.99
CA ASP A 18 -12.43 21.18 -8.40
C ASP A 18 -13.55 20.66 -9.30
N ASP A 19 -14.30 19.67 -8.81
CA ASP A 19 -15.51 19.15 -9.44
C ASP A 19 -16.57 18.86 -8.36
N TYR A 20 -17.84 19.14 -8.69
CA TYR A 20 -18.96 18.95 -7.78
C TYR A 20 -20.20 18.47 -8.53
N PHE A 21 -20.71 17.36 -8.06
CA PHE A 21 -21.98 16.80 -8.54
C PHE A 21 -22.94 16.57 -7.37
N SER A 22 -24.20 16.96 -7.53
CA SER A 22 -25.27 16.64 -6.60
C SER A 22 -26.59 16.47 -7.31
N ASN A 23 -27.33 15.42 -6.96
CA ASN A 23 -28.71 15.21 -7.41
C ASN A 23 -29.71 15.24 -6.23
N GLY A 24 -29.31 15.85 -5.11
CA GLY A 24 -30.14 15.95 -3.90
C GLY A 24 -30.06 14.73 -2.97
N THR A 25 -29.71 13.56 -3.49
CA THR A 25 -29.59 12.31 -2.70
C THR A 25 -28.19 11.74 -2.68
N PHE A 26 -27.41 12.09 -3.69
CA PHE A 26 -26.02 11.74 -3.82
C PHE A 26 -25.23 13.00 -4.08
N GLU A 27 -24.15 13.18 -3.35
CA GLU A 27 -23.24 14.31 -3.46
C GLU A 27 -21.83 13.78 -3.62
N MET A 28 -21.11 14.28 -4.60
CA MET A 28 -19.71 14.02 -4.83
C MET A 28 -18.98 15.36 -4.97
N ALA A 29 -17.97 15.55 -4.13
CA ALA A 29 -17.11 16.72 -4.16
C ALA A 29 -15.66 16.28 -4.31
N ARG A 30 -15.00 16.67 -5.41
CA ARG A 30 -13.62 16.34 -5.70
C ARG A 30 -12.70 17.50 -5.36
N PHE A 31 -11.65 17.23 -4.62
CA PHE A 31 -10.61 18.17 -4.22
C PHE A 31 -9.25 17.61 -4.62
N ARG A 32 -8.75 17.92 -5.80
CA ARG A 32 -7.51 17.35 -6.35
C ARG A 32 -7.51 15.80 -6.27
N LYS A 33 -6.73 15.25 -5.34
CA LYS A 33 -6.55 13.81 -5.12
C LYS A 33 -7.54 13.22 -4.09
N THR A 34 -8.55 13.97 -3.65
CA THR A 34 -9.51 13.53 -2.63
C THR A 34 -10.92 13.73 -3.12
N THR A 35 -11.71 12.66 -3.17
CA THR A 35 -13.14 12.71 -3.49
C THR A 35 -13.97 12.35 -2.26
N ILE A 36 -14.88 13.21 -1.88
CA ILE A 36 -15.80 13.02 -0.77
C ILE A 36 -17.16 12.64 -1.34
N VAL A 37 -17.71 11.52 -0.88
CA VAL A 37 -19.00 11.00 -1.32
C VAL A 37 -19.97 10.95 -0.14
N ARG A 38 -21.13 11.59 -0.31
CA ARG A 38 -22.28 11.48 0.59
C ARG A 38 -23.43 10.82 -0.14
N ASN A 39 -24.13 9.94 0.54
CA ASN A 39 -25.29 9.26 -0.01
C ASN A 39 -26.42 9.28 1.03
N ASN A 40 -27.38 10.16 0.80
CA ASN A 40 -28.52 10.42 1.68
C ASN A 40 -29.82 9.85 1.10
N ARG A 41 -29.75 8.74 0.33
CA ARG A 41 -30.94 8.12 -0.26
C ARG A 41 -31.85 7.55 0.82
N THR A 42 -33.14 7.84 0.67
CA THR A 42 -34.16 7.15 1.47
C THR A 42 -34.37 5.71 0.98
N PRO A 43 -34.99 4.83 1.77
CA PRO A 43 -35.32 3.47 1.34
C PRO A 43 -36.15 3.44 0.04
N GLU A 44 -37.07 4.39 -0.14
CA GLU A 44 -37.91 4.50 -1.33
C GLU A 44 -37.10 4.88 -2.57
N GLN A 45 -36.16 5.81 -2.41
CA GLN A 45 -35.24 6.20 -3.50
C GLN A 45 -34.29 5.06 -3.87
N HIS A 46 -33.85 4.29 -2.87
CA HIS A 46 -33.05 3.10 -3.12
C HIS A 46 -33.85 2.03 -3.89
N ALA A 47 -35.09 1.77 -3.48
CA ALA A 47 -35.99 0.82 -4.18
C ALA A 47 -36.26 1.25 -5.63
N ALA A 48 -36.52 2.54 -5.87
CA ALA A 48 -36.71 3.09 -7.21
C ALA A 48 -35.47 2.94 -8.09
N GLN A 49 -34.28 3.15 -7.53
CA GLN A 49 -33.03 2.93 -8.25
C GLN A 49 -32.83 1.44 -8.59
N MET A 50 -33.10 0.54 -7.66
CA MET A 50 -32.99 -0.90 -7.91
C MET A 50 -33.95 -1.34 -9.03
N GLU A 51 -35.16 -0.81 -9.05
CA GLU A 51 -36.12 -1.11 -10.12
C GLU A 51 -35.67 -0.55 -11.46
N TYR A 52 -35.11 0.66 -11.51
CA TYR A 52 -34.49 1.21 -12.71
C TYR A 52 -33.37 0.30 -13.24
N LEU A 53 -32.42 -0.10 -12.39
CA LEU A 53 -31.33 -0.99 -12.78
C LEU A 53 -31.84 -2.33 -13.35
N ARG A 54 -32.92 -2.88 -12.79
CA ARG A 54 -33.54 -4.12 -13.26
C ARG A 54 -34.23 -3.96 -14.62
N THR A 55 -34.91 -2.85 -14.80
CA THR A 55 -35.66 -2.57 -16.03
C THR A 55 -34.72 -2.31 -17.20
N GLU A 56 -33.67 -1.54 -16.96
CA GLU A 56 -32.71 -1.15 -18.00
C GLU A 56 -31.64 -2.21 -18.29
N TYR A 57 -31.59 -3.31 -17.52
CA TYR A 57 -30.54 -4.33 -17.69
C TYR A 57 -30.43 -4.86 -19.11
N ALA A 58 -31.57 -5.24 -19.74
CA ALA A 58 -31.56 -5.82 -21.08
C ALA A 58 -31.10 -4.81 -22.13
N SER A 59 -31.57 -3.56 -22.03
CA SER A 59 -31.18 -2.46 -22.92
C SER A 59 -29.69 -2.15 -22.81
N LYS A 60 -29.16 -2.09 -21.60
CA LYS A 60 -27.72 -1.86 -21.33
C LYS A 60 -26.86 -3.01 -21.83
N TYR A 61 -27.30 -4.24 -21.65
CA TYR A 61 -26.62 -5.42 -22.20
C TYR A 61 -26.51 -5.34 -23.73
N GLU A 62 -27.61 -5.02 -24.40
CA GLU A 62 -27.69 -4.87 -25.88
C GLU A 62 -26.77 -3.74 -26.38
N ASP A 63 -26.78 -2.58 -25.70
CA ASP A 63 -25.90 -1.44 -26.01
C ASP A 63 -24.41 -1.81 -25.93
N ILE A 64 -24.01 -2.46 -24.84
CA ILE A 64 -22.64 -2.96 -24.68
C ILE A 64 -22.32 -3.99 -25.77
N ALA A 65 -23.26 -4.89 -26.11
CA ALA A 65 -23.06 -5.90 -27.14
C ALA A 65 -22.78 -5.27 -28.52
N GLN A 66 -23.52 -4.23 -28.87
CA GLN A 66 -23.33 -3.50 -30.11
C GLN A 66 -21.99 -2.76 -30.14
N LYS A 67 -21.60 -2.10 -29.04
CA LYS A 67 -20.30 -1.43 -28.92
C LYS A 67 -19.14 -2.42 -29.07
N VAL A 68 -19.22 -3.59 -28.44
CA VAL A 68 -18.23 -4.66 -28.59
C VAL A 68 -18.11 -5.12 -30.04
N LYS A 69 -19.24 -5.31 -30.73
CA LYS A 69 -19.24 -5.71 -32.14
C LYS A 69 -18.61 -4.65 -33.03
N SER A 70 -19.02 -3.39 -32.85
CA SER A 70 -18.46 -2.27 -33.61
C SER A 70 -16.97 -2.08 -33.39
N LEU A 71 -16.52 -2.19 -32.14
CA LEU A 71 -15.09 -2.10 -31.81
C LEU A 71 -14.31 -3.24 -32.48
N LYS A 72 -14.82 -4.48 -32.42
CA LYS A 72 -14.20 -5.63 -33.08
C LYS A 72 -14.07 -5.41 -34.60
N GLU A 73 -15.10 -4.93 -35.26
CA GLU A 73 -15.09 -4.63 -36.70
C GLU A 73 -14.03 -3.57 -37.06
N LYS A 74 -13.89 -2.51 -36.27
CA LYS A 74 -12.85 -1.48 -36.44
C LYS A 74 -11.43 -2.03 -36.24
N VAL A 75 -11.21 -2.79 -35.20
CA VAL A 75 -9.91 -3.40 -34.89
C VAL A 75 -9.44 -4.30 -36.02
N THR A 76 -10.32 -5.12 -36.61
CA THR A 76 -9.97 -6.02 -37.71
C THR A 76 -9.65 -5.31 -39.01
N GLN A 77 -9.98 -4.04 -39.14
CA GLN A 77 -9.69 -3.21 -40.32
C GLN A 77 -8.31 -2.53 -40.23
N CYS A 78 -7.65 -2.55 -39.06
CA CYS A 78 -6.35 -1.96 -38.87
C CYS A 78 -5.19 -2.92 -39.21
N ASP A 79 -4.04 -2.35 -39.57
CA ASP A 79 -2.79 -3.09 -39.50
C ASP A 79 -2.52 -3.45 -38.03
N PRO A 80 -2.40 -4.74 -37.70
CA PRO A 80 -2.26 -5.16 -36.31
C PRO A 80 -1.02 -4.58 -35.62
N TYR A 81 0.09 -4.50 -36.35
CA TYR A 81 1.34 -3.99 -35.81
C TYR A 81 1.25 -2.49 -35.49
N SER A 82 0.76 -1.71 -36.47
CA SER A 82 0.57 -0.27 -36.32
C SER A 82 -0.34 0.09 -35.16
N LEU A 83 -1.47 -0.62 -35.02
CA LEU A 83 -2.44 -0.41 -33.93
C LEU A 83 -1.83 -0.72 -32.56
N LEU A 84 -1.15 -1.85 -32.41
CA LEU A 84 -0.54 -2.23 -31.12
C LEU A 84 0.61 -1.29 -30.75
N MET A 85 1.42 -0.83 -31.70
CA MET A 85 2.45 0.19 -31.46
C MET A 85 1.85 1.52 -31.02
N TYR A 86 0.73 1.92 -31.62
CA TYR A 86 0.01 3.12 -31.19
C TYR A 86 -0.46 3.01 -29.73
N LEU A 87 -1.12 1.90 -29.38
CA LEU A 87 -1.59 1.66 -28.02
C LEU A 87 -0.43 1.59 -27.01
N ARG A 88 0.67 0.93 -27.38
CA ARG A 88 1.89 0.89 -26.56
C ARG A 88 2.44 2.28 -26.32
N SER A 89 2.54 3.10 -27.36
CA SER A 89 3.02 4.48 -27.23
C SER A 89 2.16 5.28 -26.23
N LEU A 90 0.83 5.14 -26.31
CA LEU A 90 -0.08 5.78 -25.36
C LEU A 90 0.11 5.26 -23.92
N ALA A 91 0.25 3.95 -23.74
CA ALA A 91 0.49 3.36 -22.44
C ALA A 91 1.80 3.86 -21.81
N THR A 92 2.88 3.90 -22.62
CA THR A 92 4.17 4.44 -22.17
C THR A 92 4.08 5.93 -21.81
N MET A 93 3.40 6.74 -22.62
CA MET A 93 3.18 8.16 -22.34
C MET A 93 2.36 8.37 -21.06
N GLY A 94 1.35 7.53 -20.82
CA GLY A 94 0.57 7.55 -19.59
C GLY A 94 1.41 7.19 -18.36
N GLN A 95 2.25 6.17 -18.46
CA GLN A 95 3.16 5.76 -17.38
C GLN A 95 4.22 6.84 -17.07
N MET A 96 4.72 7.53 -18.08
CA MET A 96 5.70 8.61 -17.92
C MET A 96 5.07 9.94 -17.46
N ASN A 97 3.76 9.98 -17.24
CA ASN A 97 3.03 11.19 -16.84
C ASN A 97 3.25 12.40 -17.77
N ILE A 98 3.42 12.14 -19.06
CA ILE A 98 3.64 13.19 -20.06
C ILE A 98 2.36 13.99 -20.32
N PHE A 99 1.20 13.42 -20.01
CA PHE A 99 -0.08 14.11 -19.98
C PHE A 99 -0.21 14.85 -18.65
N SER A 100 0.21 16.11 -18.63
CA SER A 100 0.20 16.98 -17.46
C SER A 100 -1.15 17.05 -16.76
N GLU A 101 -1.13 16.97 -15.43
CA GLU A 101 -2.18 17.37 -14.47
C GLU A 101 -3.56 16.68 -14.55
N ILE A 102 -3.89 15.94 -15.59
CA ILE A 102 -5.20 15.31 -15.78
C ILE A 102 -5.12 13.82 -15.43
N GLU A 103 -5.63 13.48 -14.26
CA GLU A 103 -6.21 12.17 -13.89
C GLU A 103 -5.37 10.92 -14.17
N TYR A 104 -4.29 10.83 -13.46
CA TYR A 104 -3.26 9.80 -13.52
C TYR A 104 -3.73 8.33 -13.42
N SER A 105 -4.92 8.03 -12.95
CA SER A 105 -5.23 6.64 -12.58
C SER A 105 -6.25 5.93 -13.45
N SER A 106 -7.26 6.64 -13.96
CA SER A 106 -8.31 6.00 -14.77
C SER A 106 -7.89 5.79 -16.21
N ASP A 107 -7.18 6.75 -16.79
CA ASP A 107 -6.87 6.73 -18.21
C ASP A 107 -5.72 5.78 -18.55
N ALA A 108 -4.68 5.70 -17.71
CA ALA A 108 -3.59 4.75 -17.91
C ALA A 108 -4.06 3.30 -17.83
N ASN A 109 -4.91 2.97 -16.85
CA ASN A 109 -5.50 1.64 -16.73
C ASN A 109 -6.43 1.32 -17.92
N ALA A 110 -7.19 2.29 -18.40
CA ALA A 110 -8.04 2.09 -19.56
C ALA A 110 -7.23 1.79 -20.83
N ILE A 111 -6.11 2.48 -21.05
CA ILE A 111 -5.22 2.24 -22.19
C ILE A 111 -4.57 0.85 -22.14
N ILE A 112 -4.09 0.42 -20.96
CA ILE A 112 -3.55 -0.93 -20.76
C ILE A 112 -4.63 -1.97 -21.07
N ARG A 113 -5.84 -1.78 -20.56
CA ARG A 113 -6.99 -2.65 -20.83
C ARG A 113 -7.37 -2.65 -22.32
N ALA A 114 -7.29 -1.50 -22.99
CA ALA A 114 -7.51 -1.40 -24.42
C ALA A 114 -6.51 -2.24 -25.21
N GLN A 115 -5.23 -2.15 -24.85
CA GLN A 115 -4.17 -2.94 -25.49
C GLN A 115 -4.41 -4.43 -25.35
N GLU A 116 -4.71 -4.91 -24.15
CA GLU A 116 -5.01 -6.32 -23.86
C GLU A 116 -6.26 -6.79 -24.64
N TYR A 117 -7.31 -5.97 -24.65
CA TYR A 117 -8.57 -6.31 -25.33
C TYR A 117 -8.42 -6.34 -26.85
N VAL A 118 -7.76 -5.34 -27.43
CA VAL A 118 -7.45 -5.29 -28.85
C VAL A 118 -6.64 -6.50 -29.28
N GLN A 119 -5.64 -6.87 -28.51
CA GLN A 119 -4.85 -8.07 -28.80
C GLN A 119 -5.71 -9.34 -28.80
N SER A 120 -6.67 -9.50 -27.87
CA SER A 120 -7.57 -10.66 -27.92
C SER A 120 -8.41 -10.72 -29.17
N ILE A 121 -8.84 -9.57 -29.67
CA ILE A 121 -9.58 -9.50 -30.95
C ILE A 121 -8.66 -9.94 -32.08
N LEU A 122 -7.45 -9.40 -32.17
CA LEU A 122 -6.49 -9.73 -33.21
C LEU A 122 -6.11 -11.22 -33.20
N VAL A 123 -5.97 -11.82 -32.02
CA VAL A 123 -5.66 -13.27 -31.86
C VAL A 123 -6.84 -14.16 -32.18
N SER A 124 -8.09 -13.70 -31.98
CA SER A 124 -9.30 -14.52 -32.14
C SER A 124 -10.01 -14.37 -33.49
N THR A 125 -9.56 -13.44 -34.34
CA THR A 125 -10.26 -13.10 -35.60
C THR A 125 -9.30 -12.98 -36.75
N ASP A 126 -9.78 -13.34 -37.95
CA ASP A 126 -9.05 -13.03 -39.17
C ASP A 126 -9.02 -11.51 -39.42
N ASN A 127 -7.87 -11.03 -39.85
CA ASN A 127 -7.65 -9.63 -40.14
C ASN A 127 -8.14 -9.30 -41.54
N ASN A 128 -8.94 -8.24 -41.64
CA ASN A 128 -9.50 -7.71 -42.89
C ASN A 128 -8.85 -6.37 -43.26
N TYR A 129 -7.59 -6.17 -42.89
CA TYR A 129 -6.90 -4.92 -43.16
C TYR A 129 -6.84 -4.58 -44.63
N VAL A 130 -7.27 -3.34 -44.94
CA VAL A 130 -7.12 -2.72 -46.25
C VAL A 130 -6.22 -1.49 -46.07
N PRO A 131 -5.10 -1.39 -46.79
CA PRO A 131 -4.20 -0.24 -46.66
C PRO A 131 -4.96 1.08 -46.88
N SER A 132 -4.81 2.02 -45.99
CA SER A 132 -5.36 3.36 -46.02
C SER A 132 -4.24 4.42 -45.93
N SER A 133 -4.58 5.69 -46.02
CA SER A 133 -3.59 6.75 -45.82
C SER A 133 -3.16 6.82 -44.36
N PRO A 134 -1.94 7.27 -44.04
CA PRO A 134 -1.47 7.39 -42.64
C PRO A 134 -2.39 8.26 -41.77
N SER A 135 -3.06 9.25 -42.36
CA SER A 135 -3.99 10.11 -41.61
C SER A 135 -5.33 9.41 -41.29
N GLU A 136 -5.83 8.57 -42.20
CA GLU A 136 -7.04 7.76 -41.97
C GLU A 136 -6.75 6.67 -40.93
N GLU A 137 -5.59 6.02 -40.99
CA GLU A 137 -5.16 5.01 -40.04
C GLU A 137 -5.00 5.60 -38.63
N ALA A 138 -4.32 6.75 -38.49
CA ALA A 138 -4.21 7.43 -37.21
C ALA A 138 -5.58 7.86 -36.64
N ALA A 139 -6.50 8.31 -37.48
CA ALA A 139 -7.86 8.66 -37.05
C ALA A 139 -8.62 7.43 -36.56
N LEU A 140 -8.51 6.29 -37.26
CA LEU A 140 -9.13 5.04 -36.85
C LEU A 140 -8.56 4.51 -35.53
N HIS A 141 -7.25 4.58 -35.32
CA HIS A 141 -6.61 4.20 -34.06
C HIS A 141 -7.12 5.06 -32.88
N ALA A 142 -7.19 6.38 -33.06
CA ALA A 142 -7.73 7.29 -32.06
C ALA A 142 -9.21 6.98 -31.72
N GLN A 143 -10.00 6.65 -32.75
CA GLN A 143 -11.41 6.28 -32.59
C GLN A 143 -11.55 4.96 -31.80
N ILE A 144 -10.71 3.96 -32.07
CA ILE A 144 -10.68 2.69 -31.33
C ILE A 144 -10.42 2.92 -29.83
N VAL A 145 -9.48 3.79 -29.49
CA VAL A 145 -9.18 4.13 -28.09
C VAL A 145 -10.38 4.83 -27.43
N ALA A 146 -11.00 5.79 -28.11
CA ALA A 146 -12.18 6.49 -27.60
C ALA A 146 -13.38 5.54 -27.40
N ASP A 147 -13.65 4.68 -28.38
CA ASP A 147 -14.71 3.68 -28.30
C ASP A 147 -14.47 2.68 -27.15
N PHE A 148 -13.22 2.27 -26.97
CA PHE A 148 -12.86 1.39 -25.85
C PHE A 148 -13.05 2.08 -24.50
N ASP A 149 -12.65 3.33 -24.36
CA ASP A 149 -12.80 4.08 -23.10
C ASP A 149 -14.28 4.21 -22.72
N GLU A 150 -15.14 4.52 -23.69
CA GLU A 150 -16.59 4.56 -23.49
C GLU A 150 -17.15 3.18 -23.10
N LEU A 151 -16.77 2.14 -23.85
CA LEU A 151 -17.16 0.76 -23.55
C LEU A 151 -16.71 0.30 -22.17
N TYR A 152 -15.49 0.65 -21.78
CA TYR A 152 -14.92 0.28 -20.48
C TYR A 152 -15.66 0.96 -19.31
N LYS A 153 -16.02 2.24 -19.47
CA LYS A 153 -16.85 2.97 -18.50
C LYS A 153 -18.24 2.33 -18.36
N ASP A 154 -18.91 2.06 -19.47
CA ASP A 154 -20.22 1.40 -19.46
C ASP A 154 -20.17 0.03 -18.82
N PHE A 155 -19.14 -0.76 -19.11
CA PHE A 155 -18.94 -2.07 -18.54
C PHE A 155 -18.73 -2.05 -17.02
N ARG A 156 -17.98 -1.10 -16.49
CA ARG A 156 -17.83 -0.92 -15.05
C ARG A 156 -19.15 -0.61 -14.36
N PHE A 157 -19.99 0.21 -14.95
CA PHE A 157 -21.35 0.46 -14.45
C PHE A 157 -22.28 -0.73 -14.60
N PHE A 158 -22.05 -1.59 -15.56
CA PHE A 158 -22.88 -2.75 -15.85
C PHE A 158 -22.96 -3.74 -14.68
N TYR A 159 -21.96 -3.79 -13.82
CA TYR A 159 -22.00 -4.61 -12.59
C TYR A 159 -23.19 -4.27 -11.69
N HIS A 160 -23.62 -3.02 -11.63
CA HIS A 160 -24.80 -2.61 -10.88
C HIS A 160 -26.09 -3.16 -11.51
N PHE A 161 -26.22 -3.10 -12.82
CA PHE A 161 -27.35 -3.64 -13.55
C PHE A 161 -27.41 -5.16 -13.41
N TRP A 162 -26.28 -5.80 -13.58
CA TRP A 162 -26.16 -7.26 -13.44
C TRP A 162 -26.50 -7.72 -12.01
N ALA A 163 -25.99 -7.08 -10.98
CA ALA A 163 -26.30 -7.38 -9.59
C ALA A 163 -27.81 -7.25 -9.32
N ALA A 164 -28.45 -6.16 -9.75
CA ALA A 164 -29.87 -5.94 -9.59
C ALA A 164 -30.71 -6.98 -10.36
N HIS A 165 -30.28 -7.39 -11.55
CA HIS A 165 -30.94 -8.44 -12.36
C HIS A 165 -30.87 -9.81 -11.70
N ILE A 166 -29.69 -10.22 -11.21
CA ILE A 166 -29.52 -11.51 -10.53
C ILE A 166 -30.32 -11.56 -9.22
N GLN A 167 -30.40 -10.47 -8.49
CA GLN A 167 -31.25 -10.39 -7.29
C GLN A 167 -32.70 -10.70 -7.59
N LYS A 168 -33.26 -10.11 -8.67
CA LYS A 168 -34.66 -10.36 -9.10
C LYS A 168 -34.90 -11.85 -9.42
N SER A 169 -33.91 -12.56 -9.91
CA SER A 169 -34.03 -13.99 -10.21
C SER A 169 -34.12 -14.88 -8.95
N GLY A 170 -33.98 -14.34 -7.78
CA GLY A 170 -33.98 -15.07 -6.48
C GLY A 170 -32.73 -15.92 -6.26
N LYS A 171 -31.73 -15.86 -7.15
CA LYS A 171 -30.48 -16.61 -7.03
C LYS A 171 -29.57 -16.08 -5.95
N ILE A 172 -29.74 -14.79 -5.57
CA ILE A 172 -28.96 -14.13 -4.52
C ILE A 172 -29.87 -13.28 -3.64
N GLY A 173 -29.55 -13.23 -2.33
CA GLY A 173 -30.21 -12.33 -1.38
C GLY A 173 -29.61 -10.92 -1.40
N ASP A 174 -30.27 -9.98 -0.74
CA ASP A 174 -29.85 -8.57 -0.65
C ASP A 174 -28.43 -8.38 -0.09
N SER A 175 -28.02 -9.24 0.83
CA SER A 175 -26.69 -9.21 1.43
C SER A 175 -25.56 -9.47 0.43
N ARG A 176 -25.83 -10.13 -0.69
CA ARG A 176 -24.82 -10.47 -1.71
C ARG A 176 -24.69 -9.45 -2.83
N LEU A 177 -25.56 -8.42 -2.88
CA LEU A 177 -25.48 -7.38 -3.91
C LEU A 177 -24.16 -6.63 -3.89
N ASN A 178 -23.70 -6.27 -2.69
CA ASN A 178 -22.41 -5.58 -2.54
C ASN A 178 -21.25 -6.47 -2.99
N GLU A 179 -21.28 -7.76 -2.66
CA GLU A 179 -20.27 -8.72 -3.10
C GLU A 179 -20.12 -8.75 -4.63
N ILE A 180 -21.24 -8.71 -5.35
CA ILE A 180 -21.22 -8.73 -6.82
C ILE A 180 -20.68 -7.42 -7.40
N VAL A 181 -21.10 -6.27 -6.85
CA VAL A 181 -20.57 -4.97 -7.27
C VAL A 181 -19.07 -4.88 -6.95
N GLU A 182 -18.64 -5.39 -5.81
CA GLU A 182 -17.24 -5.44 -5.42
C GLU A 182 -16.43 -6.39 -6.30
N SER A 183 -17.06 -7.38 -6.96
CA SER A 183 -16.36 -8.30 -7.86
C SER A 183 -15.65 -7.60 -9.03
N GLN A 184 -16.07 -6.40 -9.39
CA GLN A 184 -15.34 -5.58 -10.38
C GLN A 184 -13.90 -5.26 -9.95
N TYR A 185 -13.64 -5.23 -8.63
CA TYR A 185 -12.31 -4.99 -8.07
C TYR A 185 -11.48 -6.29 -7.97
N MET A 186 -12.06 -7.44 -8.22
CA MET A 186 -11.34 -8.73 -8.31
C MET A 186 -10.52 -8.87 -9.60
N TYR A 187 -10.50 -7.80 -10.38
CA TYR A 187 -9.68 -7.64 -11.54
C TYR A 187 -8.32 -7.16 -11.12
N CYS A 188 -7.40 -8.07 -11.02
CA CYS A 188 -5.99 -7.73 -10.86
C CYS A 188 -5.42 -7.41 -12.22
N VAL A 189 -4.91 -6.22 -12.40
CA VAL A 189 -3.88 -5.99 -13.39
C VAL A 189 -2.68 -6.77 -12.89
N ARG A 190 -2.37 -7.87 -13.55
CA ARG A 190 -1.13 -8.59 -13.30
C ARG A 190 0.01 -7.76 -13.89
N GLY A 191 1.16 -7.83 -13.31
CA GLY A 191 2.35 -7.11 -13.73
C GLY A 191 3.03 -6.43 -12.58
N ASN A 192 4.33 -6.44 -12.62
CA ASN A 192 5.10 -5.68 -11.67
C ASN A 192 4.79 -4.21 -11.86
N ARG A 193 4.64 -3.53 -10.75
CA ARG A 193 4.32 -2.10 -10.70
C ARG A 193 5.35 -1.26 -11.47
N TYR A 194 6.64 -1.64 -11.36
CA TYR A 194 7.74 -0.91 -11.95
C TYR A 194 8.71 -1.85 -12.69
N GLN A 195 9.16 -1.42 -13.85
CA GLN A 195 10.09 -2.20 -14.69
C GLN A 195 11.38 -2.60 -13.97
N ILE A 196 11.85 -1.79 -13.02
CA ILE A 196 13.03 -2.09 -12.24
C ILE A 196 12.91 -3.40 -11.43
N PHE A 197 11.70 -3.84 -11.13
CA PHE A 197 11.41 -5.02 -10.30
C PHE A 197 10.89 -6.22 -11.09
N GLU A 198 10.66 -6.11 -12.41
CA GLU A 198 10.01 -7.13 -13.23
C GLU A 198 10.63 -8.52 -13.14
N LEU A 199 11.95 -8.59 -13.03
CA LEU A 199 12.67 -9.87 -12.99
C LEU A 199 13.07 -10.32 -11.57
N GLU A 200 12.86 -9.49 -10.55
CA GLU A 200 13.27 -9.81 -9.19
C GLU A 200 12.61 -11.09 -8.64
N PRO A 201 11.30 -11.33 -8.82
CA PRO A 201 10.68 -12.59 -8.39
C PRO A 201 11.31 -13.82 -9.05
N LEU A 202 11.66 -13.71 -10.34
CA LEU A 202 12.19 -14.83 -11.10
C LEU A 202 13.58 -15.26 -10.62
N LYS A 203 14.40 -14.32 -10.14
CA LYS A 203 15.72 -14.59 -9.58
C LYS A 203 15.69 -15.53 -8.39
N SER A 204 14.59 -15.55 -7.65
CA SER A 204 14.38 -16.44 -6.50
C SER A 204 13.56 -17.68 -6.86
N LEU A 205 12.53 -17.52 -7.69
CA LEU A 205 11.56 -18.58 -7.97
C LEU A 205 12.02 -19.59 -9.02
N LEU A 206 12.89 -19.23 -9.98
CA LEU A 206 13.33 -20.15 -11.05
C LEU A 206 14.50 -21.06 -10.66
N PRO A 207 15.54 -20.61 -9.94
CA PRO A 207 16.71 -21.46 -9.65
C PRO A 207 16.39 -22.82 -9.01
N PRO A 208 15.40 -22.97 -8.10
CA PRO A 208 15.04 -24.27 -7.56
C PRO A 208 14.56 -25.29 -8.60
N HIS A 209 14.11 -24.81 -9.79
CA HIS A 209 13.60 -25.62 -10.87
C HIS A 209 14.61 -25.85 -11.99
N ASN A 210 15.88 -25.50 -11.78
CA ASN A 210 16.93 -25.54 -12.79
C ASN A 210 17.05 -26.92 -13.48
N ASP A 211 17.01 -27.99 -12.71
CA ASP A 211 17.17 -29.36 -13.23
C ASP A 211 16.05 -29.73 -14.22
N VAL A 212 14.81 -29.42 -13.88
CA VAL A 212 13.67 -29.70 -14.76
C VAL A 212 13.65 -28.77 -16.00
N LEU A 213 14.15 -27.55 -15.88
CA LEU A 213 14.32 -26.64 -17.02
C LEU A 213 15.35 -27.21 -18.00
N LEU A 214 16.51 -27.64 -17.52
CA LEU A 214 17.55 -28.29 -18.35
C LEU A 214 17.02 -29.59 -18.98
N GLU A 215 16.32 -30.43 -18.22
CA GLU A 215 15.75 -31.69 -18.71
C GLU A 215 14.75 -31.47 -19.84
N LEU A 216 13.80 -30.57 -19.67
CA LEU A 216 12.67 -30.42 -20.60
C LEU A 216 12.93 -29.44 -21.75
N PHE A 217 13.72 -28.39 -21.52
CA PHE A 217 13.91 -27.28 -22.45
C PHE A 217 15.38 -27.05 -22.87
N GLY A 218 16.33 -27.72 -22.22
CA GLY A 218 17.74 -27.59 -22.52
C GLY A 218 18.37 -26.25 -22.14
N VAL A 219 17.70 -25.46 -21.29
CA VAL A 219 18.18 -24.16 -20.79
C VAL A 219 18.17 -24.12 -19.28
N SER A 220 19.15 -23.43 -18.70
CA SER A 220 19.22 -23.20 -17.26
C SER A 220 18.35 -22.02 -16.83
N SER A 221 18.01 -21.94 -15.56
CA SER A 221 17.31 -20.79 -14.97
C SER A 221 18.09 -19.48 -15.14
N ALA A 222 19.41 -19.53 -15.09
CA ALA A 222 20.28 -18.37 -15.31
C ALA A 222 20.20 -17.87 -16.75
N GLU A 223 20.25 -18.77 -17.75
CA GLU A 223 20.11 -18.42 -19.17
C GLU A 223 18.75 -17.82 -19.48
N VAL A 224 17.66 -18.34 -18.85
CA VAL A 224 16.32 -17.75 -18.97
C VAL A 224 16.31 -16.32 -18.43
N ILE A 225 16.83 -16.10 -17.22
CA ILE A 225 16.88 -14.77 -16.60
C ILE A 225 17.71 -13.80 -17.43
N GLU A 226 18.90 -14.22 -17.89
CA GLU A 226 19.78 -13.40 -18.74
C GLU A 226 19.11 -13.02 -20.08
N GLY A 227 18.43 -13.98 -20.71
CA GLY A 227 17.67 -13.72 -21.92
C GLY A 227 16.53 -12.72 -21.72
N LEU A 228 15.79 -12.83 -20.61
CA LEU A 228 14.74 -11.89 -20.23
C LEU A 228 15.31 -10.50 -19.90
N GLU A 229 16.47 -10.40 -19.26
CA GLU A 229 17.13 -9.12 -19.01
C GLU A 229 17.53 -8.42 -20.32
N LYS A 230 18.08 -9.15 -21.27
CA LYS A 230 18.39 -8.63 -22.61
C LYS A 230 17.14 -8.16 -23.32
N LEU A 231 16.08 -8.97 -23.31
CA LEU A 231 14.77 -8.63 -23.88
C LEU A 231 14.20 -7.35 -23.26
N ARG A 232 14.17 -7.27 -21.94
CA ARG A 232 13.68 -6.09 -21.19
C ARG A 232 14.45 -4.83 -21.59
N TYR A 233 15.77 -4.91 -21.65
CA TYR A 233 16.61 -3.77 -22.04
C TYR A 233 16.29 -3.32 -23.47
N SER A 234 16.22 -4.23 -24.39
CA SER A 234 15.94 -3.93 -25.80
C SER A 234 14.54 -3.34 -25.98
N LEU A 235 13.53 -3.87 -25.30
CA LEU A 235 12.17 -3.35 -25.32
C LEU A 235 12.07 -1.93 -24.72
N SER A 236 12.86 -1.63 -23.69
CA SER A 236 12.94 -0.29 -23.09
C SER A 236 13.52 0.76 -24.04
N GLN A 237 14.34 0.34 -25.00
CA GLN A 237 14.90 1.21 -26.03
C GLN A 237 13.97 1.43 -27.24
N GLY A 238 12.82 0.77 -27.27
CA GLY A 238 11.85 0.90 -28.35
C GLY A 238 12.21 0.16 -29.63
N TYR A 239 13.12 -0.80 -29.59
CA TYR A 239 13.54 -1.57 -30.76
C TYR A 239 12.63 -2.79 -30.97
N ALA A 240 11.95 -2.82 -32.10
CA ALA A 240 11.21 -4.00 -32.56
C ALA A 240 12.15 -5.17 -32.92
N ASP A 241 13.43 -4.89 -33.20
CA ASP A 241 14.41 -5.86 -33.58
C ASP A 241 15.07 -6.62 -32.41
N ALA A 242 14.71 -6.27 -31.19
CA ALA A 242 15.28 -6.85 -29.97
C ALA A 242 15.17 -8.37 -29.90
N ILE A 243 14.09 -8.93 -30.42
CA ILE A 243 13.85 -10.38 -30.43
C ILE A 243 14.82 -11.11 -31.37
N MET A 244 15.28 -10.47 -32.43
CA MET A 244 16.23 -11.06 -33.37
C MET A 244 17.64 -11.25 -32.77
N GLU A 245 17.95 -10.56 -31.68
CA GLU A 245 19.22 -10.69 -30.96
C GLU A 245 19.22 -11.72 -29.83
N LEU A 246 18.05 -12.29 -29.53
CA LEU A 246 17.92 -13.38 -28.55
C LEU A 246 18.69 -14.62 -29.09
N GLY A 247 19.46 -15.23 -28.22
CA GLY A 247 20.15 -16.48 -28.61
C GLY A 247 19.16 -17.58 -28.95
N LYS A 248 19.54 -18.45 -29.85
CA LYS A 248 18.71 -19.57 -30.34
C LYS A 248 18.15 -20.44 -29.21
N GLU A 249 18.90 -20.60 -28.13
CA GLU A 249 18.50 -21.36 -26.95
C GLU A 249 17.31 -20.70 -26.25
N PHE A 250 17.28 -19.38 -26.18
CA PHE A 250 16.19 -18.64 -25.58
C PHE A 250 14.92 -18.66 -26.45
N GLU A 251 15.06 -18.55 -27.77
CA GLU A 251 13.95 -18.72 -28.70
C GLU A 251 13.31 -20.10 -28.55
N LEU A 252 14.10 -21.18 -28.48
CA LEU A 252 13.62 -22.53 -28.25
C LEU A 252 12.90 -22.68 -26.88
N PHE A 253 13.39 -21.97 -25.87
CA PHE A 253 12.74 -21.94 -24.56
C PHE A 253 11.37 -21.24 -24.64
N VAL A 254 11.29 -20.07 -25.27
CA VAL A 254 10.03 -19.34 -25.47
C VAL A 254 9.04 -20.21 -26.25
N GLU A 255 9.44 -20.80 -27.37
CA GLU A 255 8.61 -21.74 -28.15
C GLU A 255 8.14 -22.93 -27.30
N ALA A 256 9.01 -23.49 -26.48
CA ALA A 256 8.69 -24.64 -25.65
C ALA A 256 7.69 -24.29 -24.52
N VAL A 257 7.81 -23.09 -23.93
CA VAL A 257 6.86 -22.58 -22.92
C VAL A 257 5.51 -22.22 -23.57
N ASP A 258 5.56 -21.64 -24.76
CA ASP A 258 4.37 -21.22 -25.49
C ASP A 258 3.61 -22.39 -26.16
N SER A 259 4.27 -23.51 -26.43
CA SER A 259 3.66 -24.69 -27.08
C SER A 259 2.61 -25.43 -26.21
N GLY A 260 2.27 -24.87 -25.07
CA GLY A 260 1.31 -25.43 -24.14
C GLY A 260 -0.14 -25.46 -24.60
N ILE A 261 -0.53 -24.57 -25.51
CA ILE A 261 -1.84 -24.57 -26.15
C ILE A 261 -1.64 -24.43 -27.65
N SER A 262 -2.34 -25.22 -28.46
CA SER A 262 -2.26 -25.03 -29.92
C SER A 262 -2.77 -23.65 -30.31
N PRO A 263 -2.27 -23.03 -31.40
CA PRO A 263 -2.78 -21.74 -31.89
C PRO A 263 -4.30 -21.77 -32.14
N GLU A 264 -4.84 -22.91 -32.57
CA GLU A 264 -6.27 -23.11 -32.79
C GLU A 264 -7.08 -23.13 -31.50
N ASP A 265 -6.59 -23.80 -30.45
CA ASP A 265 -7.24 -23.80 -29.15
C ASP A 265 -7.16 -22.44 -28.48
N ALA A 266 -6.06 -21.71 -28.65
CA ALA A 266 -5.91 -20.34 -28.19
C ALA A 266 -6.90 -19.40 -28.88
N ARG A 267 -7.07 -19.52 -30.19
CA ARG A 267 -8.10 -18.78 -30.96
C ARG A 267 -9.50 -19.08 -30.44
N LYS A 268 -9.88 -20.35 -30.30
CA LYS A 268 -11.17 -20.75 -29.76
C LYS A 268 -11.43 -20.21 -28.38
N HIS A 269 -10.39 -20.23 -27.54
CA HIS A 269 -10.48 -19.72 -26.19
C HIS A 269 -10.68 -18.19 -26.16
N ALA A 270 -9.89 -17.46 -26.94
CA ALA A 270 -10.03 -16.00 -27.10
C ALA A 270 -11.38 -15.63 -27.73
N GLU A 271 -11.85 -16.35 -28.74
CA GLU A 271 -13.16 -16.15 -29.38
C GLU A 271 -14.30 -16.41 -28.39
N GLY A 272 -14.22 -17.45 -27.60
CA GLY A 272 -15.17 -17.71 -26.51
C GLY A 272 -15.24 -16.57 -25.51
N ARG A 273 -14.16 -15.91 -25.25
CA ARG A 273 -14.09 -14.72 -24.39
C ARG A 273 -14.64 -13.48 -25.07
N THR A 274 -14.27 -13.22 -26.31
CA THR A 274 -14.79 -12.09 -27.09
C THR A 274 -16.27 -12.23 -27.46
N SER A 275 -16.89 -13.41 -27.42
CA SER A 275 -18.32 -13.63 -27.67
C SER A 275 -19.24 -13.39 -26.46
N LYS A 276 -18.73 -13.48 -25.22
CA LYS A 276 -19.49 -13.26 -23.99
C LYS A 276 -19.16 -11.89 -23.40
N ILE A 277 -20.02 -10.91 -23.50
CA ILE A 277 -19.80 -9.53 -23.10
C ILE A 277 -19.34 -9.41 -21.65
N ALA A 278 -20.01 -10.10 -20.76
CA ALA A 278 -19.76 -10.02 -19.33
C ALA A 278 -18.43 -10.63 -18.87
N GLY A 279 -17.69 -11.28 -19.70
CA GLY A 279 -16.42 -11.92 -19.35
C GLY A 279 -15.21 -11.41 -20.10
N LYS A 280 -15.38 -10.39 -20.95
CA LYS A 280 -14.43 -10.13 -22.01
C LYS A 280 -13.48 -8.98 -21.87
N LEU A 281 -13.75 -8.08 -20.98
CA LEU A 281 -12.89 -6.92 -20.72
C LEU A 281 -11.84 -7.23 -19.64
N HIS A 282 -11.30 -8.43 -19.70
CA HIS A 282 -10.37 -8.90 -18.69
C HIS A 282 -8.97 -9.09 -19.25
N GLY A 283 -8.14 -8.11 -18.98
CA GLY A 283 -6.81 -8.05 -19.48
C GLY A 283 -5.91 -9.24 -19.15
N SER A 284 -5.97 -9.73 -17.92
CA SER A 284 -5.12 -10.85 -17.49
C SER A 284 -5.30 -12.13 -18.29
N ASP A 285 -6.46 -12.32 -18.91
CA ASP A 285 -6.74 -13.51 -19.71
C ASP A 285 -6.11 -13.44 -21.10
N LEU A 286 -5.95 -12.26 -21.64
CA LEU A 286 -5.38 -12.03 -22.95
C LEU A 286 -3.89 -12.21 -22.97
N ILE A 287 -3.25 -11.82 -21.91
CA ILE A 287 -1.82 -11.99 -21.69
C ILE A 287 -1.45 -13.47 -21.72
N ASN A 288 -2.25 -14.32 -21.05
CA ASN A 288 -2.02 -15.75 -21.05
C ASN A 288 -2.13 -16.37 -22.46
N VAL A 289 -3.02 -15.86 -23.29
CA VAL A 289 -3.15 -16.34 -24.67
C VAL A 289 -1.99 -15.88 -25.53
N ALA A 290 -1.57 -14.64 -25.42
CA ALA A 290 -0.47 -14.10 -26.18
C ALA A 290 0.88 -14.75 -25.84
N ALA A 291 1.16 -14.92 -24.55
CA ALA A 291 2.38 -15.59 -24.08
C ALA A 291 2.42 -17.09 -24.37
N ILE A 292 1.27 -17.73 -24.52
CA ILE A 292 1.17 -19.18 -24.75
C ILE A 292 1.24 -19.55 -26.27
N THR A 293 0.94 -18.60 -27.16
CA THR A 293 0.72 -18.96 -28.55
C THR A 293 1.94 -18.88 -29.46
N GLY A 294 3.08 -18.37 -28.97
CA GLY A 294 4.27 -18.13 -29.84
C GLY A 294 3.88 -17.32 -31.10
N TRP A 295 2.80 -16.59 -31.00
CA TRP A 295 2.12 -15.90 -32.07
C TRP A 295 2.98 -14.74 -32.52
N ASP A 296 3.64 -14.88 -33.58
CA ASP A 296 4.47 -13.85 -34.15
C ASP A 296 5.25 -13.07 -33.07
N SER A 297 6.55 -13.27 -32.99
CA SER A 297 7.45 -12.62 -32.03
C SER A 297 7.21 -11.10 -31.88
N ARG A 298 6.68 -10.47 -32.93
CA ARG A 298 6.26 -9.07 -32.92
C ARG A 298 5.14 -8.74 -31.96
N PHE A 299 4.23 -9.68 -31.67
CA PHE A 299 3.17 -9.48 -30.68
C PHE A 299 3.66 -9.61 -29.24
N ILE A 300 4.63 -10.48 -29.00
CA ILE A 300 5.30 -10.61 -27.68
C ILE A 300 6.03 -9.30 -27.35
N ASP A 301 6.71 -8.71 -28.32
CA ASP A 301 7.42 -7.45 -28.16
C ASP A 301 6.50 -6.29 -27.71
N MET A 302 5.28 -6.26 -28.17
CA MET A 302 4.32 -5.20 -27.83
C MET A 302 3.67 -5.32 -26.46
N LEU A 303 3.73 -6.51 -25.86
CA LEU A 303 3.17 -6.79 -24.55
C LEU A 303 4.27 -7.10 -23.53
N SER A 304 5.40 -6.44 -23.62
CA SER A 304 6.55 -6.71 -22.78
C SER A 304 6.23 -6.73 -21.27
N TYR A 305 5.43 -5.79 -20.79
CA TYR A 305 5.02 -5.79 -19.39
C TYR A 305 4.18 -7.03 -19.03
N ALA A 306 3.37 -7.50 -19.96
CA ALA A 306 2.51 -8.65 -19.79
C ALA A 306 3.29 -9.97 -19.81
N LEU A 307 4.32 -10.04 -20.65
CA LEU A 307 5.22 -11.18 -20.71
C LEU A 307 5.91 -11.40 -19.37
N PHE A 308 6.48 -10.37 -18.79
CA PHE A 308 7.21 -10.46 -17.53
C PHE A 308 6.31 -10.83 -16.36
N ASP A 309 5.07 -10.35 -16.34
CA ASP A 309 4.09 -10.70 -15.29
C ASP A 309 3.72 -12.18 -15.29
N ASN A 310 3.52 -12.75 -16.46
CA ASN A 310 3.03 -14.11 -16.56
C ASN A 310 4.11 -15.17 -16.78
N ILE A 311 5.35 -14.79 -17.04
CA ILE A 311 6.41 -15.73 -17.45
C ILE A 311 6.60 -16.88 -16.46
N TYR A 312 6.57 -16.61 -15.16
CA TYR A 312 6.70 -17.65 -14.15
C TYR A 312 5.55 -18.67 -14.23
N ARG A 313 4.30 -18.19 -14.37
CA ARG A 313 3.13 -19.09 -14.48
C ARG A 313 3.09 -19.84 -15.80
N ASN A 314 3.59 -19.25 -16.87
CA ASN A 314 3.69 -19.91 -18.16
C ASN A 314 4.77 -21.00 -18.14
N ILE A 315 5.92 -20.76 -17.53
CA ILE A 315 6.94 -21.80 -17.29
C ILE A 315 6.36 -22.94 -16.48
N GLN A 316 5.63 -22.65 -15.39
CA GLN A 316 4.94 -23.65 -14.59
C GLN A 316 4.01 -24.51 -15.45
N LYS A 317 3.16 -23.88 -16.26
CA LYS A 317 2.25 -24.60 -17.18
C LYS A 317 3.01 -25.47 -18.18
N GLY A 318 4.03 -24.91 -18.80
CA GLY A 318 4.88 -25.62 -19.77
C GLY A 318 5.56 -26.88 -19.17
N ILE A 319 6.01 -26.80 -17.92
CA ILE A 319 6.55 -27.94 -17.19
C ILE A 319 5.43 -28.95 -16.87
N MET A 320 4.30 -28.51 -16.31
CA MET A 320 3.20 -29.41 -15.92
C MET A 320 2.59 -30.17 -17.10
N GLN A 321 2.56 -29.59 -18.28
CA GLN A 321 2.09 -30.25 -19.49
C GLN A 321 3.02 -31.35 -19.96
N ARG A 322 4.31 -31.26 -19.68
CA ARG A 322 5.32 -32.26 -20.08
C ARG A 322 5.67 -33.23 -18.99
N LYS A 323 5.53 -32.83 -17.71
CA LYS A 323 5.96 -33.61 -16.54
C LYS A 323 5.01 -33.32 -15.36
N LEU A 324 3.77 -33.84 -15.45
CA LEU A 324 2.73 -33.56 -14.45
C LEU A 324 3.12 -34.10 -13.05
N GLU A 325 3.91 -35.18 -12.98
CA GLU A 325 4.44 -35.74 -11.75
C GLU A 325 5.34 -34.79 -10.96
N TYR A 326 5.87 -33.77 -11.60
CA TYR A 326 6.68 -32.72 -10.93
C TYR A 326 5.86 -31.72 -10.12
N LEU A 327 4.53 -31.84 -10.08
CA LEU A 327 3.64 -30.88 -9.45
C LEU A 327 3.90 -30.69 -7.93
N GLU A 328 4.15 -31.79 -7.22
CA GLU A 328 4.39 -31.72 -5.77
C GLU A 328 5.77 -31.07 -5.49
N ASP A 329 6.81 -31.50 -6.23
CA ASP A 329 8.14 -30.87 -6.15
C ASP A 329 8.08 -29.37 -6.49
N TRP A 330 7.27 -29.01 -7.50
CA TRP A 330 7.04 -27.60 -7.84
C TRP A 330 6.47 -26.83 -6.66
N LYS A 331 5.43 -27.35 -6.03
CA LYS A 331 4.77 -26.68 -4.89
C LYS A 331 5.72 -26.50 -3.72
N GLU A 332 6.46 -27.54 -3.36
CA GLU A 332 7.42 -27.50 -2.27
C GLU A 332 8.51 -26.44 -2.52
N LYS A 333 9.17 -26.50 -3.68
CA LYS A 333 10.22 -25.57 -4.07
C LYS A 333 9.72 -24.12 -4.18
N GLN A 334 8.51 -23.94 -4.74
CA GLN A 334 7.86 -22.63 -4.81
C GLN A 334 7.58 -22.06 -3.42
N THR A 335 7.08 -22.86 -2.49
CA THR A 335 6.80 -22.45 -1.11
C THR A 335 8.09 -21.98 -0.44
N GLN A 336 9.13 -22.82 -0.43
CA GLN A 336 10.42 -22.50 0.17
C GLN A 336 11.04 -21.23 -0.46
N ALA A 337 11.04 -21.12 -1.79
CA ALA A 337 11.59 -19.96 -2.48
C ALA A 337 10.79 -18.68 -2.19
N SER A 338 9.46 -18.78 -2.12
CA SER A 338 8.60 -17.62 -1.85
C SER A 338 8.72 -17.10 -0.40
N GLU A 339 8.86 -17.99 0.57
CA GLU A 339 9.11 -17.61 1.97
C GLU A 339 10.49 -16.95 2.11
N GLU A 340 11.52 -17.54 1.50
CA GLU A 340 12.87 -17.00 1.56
C GLU A 340 12.96 -15.60 0.91
N MET A 341 12.40 -15.41 -0.28
CA MET A 341 12.44 -14.11 -0.95
C MET A 341 11.67 -13.02 -0.19
N VAL A 342 10.57 -13.36 0.49
CA VAL A 342 9.83 -12.42 1.35
C VAL A 342 10.65 -12.10 2.58
N LYS A 343 11.24 -13.09 3.24
CA LYS A 343 12.13 -12.91 4.39
C LYS A 343 13.27 -11.95 4.06
N GLU A 344 13.95 -12.15 2.94
CA GLU A 344 15.07 -11.32 2.52
C GLU A 344 14.68 -9.84 2.36
N LEU A 345 13.49 -9.55 1.82
CA LEU A 345 13.02 -8.17 1.71
C LEU A 345 12.73 -7.54 3.07
N PHE A 346 12.15 -8.29 3.99
CA PHE A 346 11.96 -7.79 5.36
C PHE A 346 13.29 -7.57 6.08
N LEU A 347 14.29 -8.43 5.89
CA LEU A 347 15.63 -8.23 6.46
C LEU A 347 16.33 -7.02 5.84
N LYS A 348 16.07 -6.71 4.57
CA LYS A 348 16.54 -5.47 3.94
C LYS A 348 15.86 -4.22 4.54
N LEU A 349 14.55 -4.29 4.82
CA LEU A 349 13.78 -3.22 5.45
C LEU A 349 14.13 -3.04 6.94
N LEU A 350 14.57 -4.11 7.61
CA LEU A 350 14.82 -4.18 9.03
C LEU A 350 16.22 -4.76 9.30
N PRO A 351 17.30 -4.04 8.96
CA PRO A 351 18.68 -4.52 9.15
C PRO A 351 18.95 -4.88 10.61
N GLY A 352 19.45 -6.11 10.82
CA GLY A 352 19.69 -6.65 12.15
C GLY A 352 18.47 -7.28 12.84
N ALA A 353 17.38 -7.48 12.12
CA ALA A 353 16.25 -8.27 12.59
C ALA A 353 16.62 -9.75 12.69
N GLU A 354 15.99 -10.45 13.63
CA GLU A 354 16.01 -11.90 13.71
C GLU A 354 14.80 -12.48 13.00
N ALA A 355 15.00 -13.40 12.06
CA ALA A 355 13.95 -13.98 11.24
C ALA A 355 13.98 -15.50 11.27
N HIS A 356 12.81 -16.11 11.42
CA HIS A 356 12.61 -17.57 11.44
C HIS A 356 11.55 -17.93 10.40
N VAL A 357 11.81 -18.99 9.64
CA VAL A 357 10.87 -19.54 8.62
C VAL A 357 10.35 -20.89 9.05
N SER A 358 9.20 -21.30 8.51
CA SER A 358 8.58 -22.61 8.76
C SER A 358 8.44 -22.92 10.26
N ASN A 359 7.71 -22.06 10.96
CA ASN A 359 7.64 -22.05 12.42
C ASN A 359 6.48 -22.91 12.93
N TYR A 360 6.77 -24.09 13.49
CA TYR A 360 5.75 -24.98 14.02
C TYR A 360 5.51 -24.73 15.51
N TYR A 361 4.24 -24.88 15.93
CA TYR A 361 3.86 -24.75 17.34
C TYR A 361 2.68 -25.67 17.67
N PRO A 362 2.55 -26.14 18.95
CA PRO A 362 1.59 -27.16 19.30
C PRO A 362 0.14 -26.70 19.27
N VAL A 363 -0.75 -27.57 18.83
CA VAL A 363 -2.20 -27.40 19.00
C VAL A 363 -2.60 -27.93 20.37
N ARG A 364 -3.27 -27.12 21.20
CA ARG A 364 -3.73 -27.49 22.55
C ARG A 364 -2.62 -28.10 23.42
N ASN A 365 -1.43 -27.48 23.40
CA ASN A 365 -0.26 -27.93 24.14
C ASN A 365 0.24 -29.36 23.81
N SER A 366 -0.06 -29.85 22.61
CA SER A 366 0.35 -31.18 22.16
C SER A 366 1.04 -31.11 20.81
N LEU A 367 2.28 -31.60 20.73
CA LEU A 367 3.03 -31.74 19.48
C LEU A 367 2.54 -32.90 18.58
N LYS A 368 1.45 -33.63 18.97
CA LYS A 368 0.81 -34.59 18.06
C LYS A 368 0.23 -33.90 16.82
N GLN A 369 -0.29 -32.68 17.03
CA GLN A 369 -0.76 -31.81 15.97
C GLN A 369 -0.08 -30.45 16.15
N THR A 370 0.42 -29.90 15.07
CA THR A 370 1.08 -28.60 15.03
C THR A 370 0.35 -27.67 14.06
N ASN A 371 0.32 -26.41 14.42
CA ASN A 371 0.11 -25.32 13.45
C ASN A 371 1.47 -24.88 12.91
N GLU A 372 1.46 -24.22 11.78
CA GLU A 372 2.62 -23.63 11.13
C GLU A 372 2.36 -22.14 10.91
N ASN A 373 3.41 -21.35 10.97
CA ASN A 373 3.49 -19.99 10.49
C ASN A 373 4.70 -19.86 9.56
N ASP A 374 4.51 -19.19 8.44
CA ASP A 374 5.53 -19.15 7.39
C ASP A 374 6.76 -18.37 7.86
N ILE A 375 6.61 -17.12 8.37
CA ILE A 375 7.75 -16.29 8.78
C ILE A 375 7.43 -15.51 10.06
N ILE A 376 8.33 -15.57 11.05
CA ILE A 376 8.32 -14.71 12.24
C ILE A 376 9.58 -13.86 12.22
N ILE A 377 9.42 -12.54 12.40
CA ILE A 377 10.54 -11.61 12.48
C ILE A 377 10.42 -10.78 13.76
N THR A 378 11.51 -10.64 14.48
CA THR A 378 11.63 -9.69 15.60
C THR A 378 12.63 -8.61 15.24
N TYR A 379 12.22 -7.37 15.44
CA TYR A 379 13.08 -6.21 15.26
C TYR A 379 12.91 -5.26 16.43
N GLN A 380 13.90 -5.24 17.31
CA GLN A 380 13.85 -4.48 18.55
C GLN A 380 12.61 -4.88 19.38
N ASN A 381 11.66 -3.97 19.56
CA ASN A 381 10.39 -4.19 20.26
C ASN A 381 9.18 -4.37 19.32
N ASN A 382 9.41 -4.71 18.08
CA ASN A 382 8.36 -4.99 17.09
C ASN A 382 8.37 -6.47 16.70
N LEU A 383 7.19 -7.06 16.60
CA LEU A 383 6.97 -8.43 16.14
C LEU A 383 6.24 -8.39 14.78
N PHE A 384 6.74 -9.16 13.83
CA PHE A 384 6.12 -9.36 12.52
C PHE A 384 5.75 -10.84 12.37
N VAL A 385 4.48 -11.10 12.09
CA VAL A 385 3.93 -12.44 11.82
C VAL A 385 3.42 -12.44 10.39
N ILE A 386 4.04 -13.22 9.53
CA ILE A 386 3.87 -13.11 8.08
C ILE A 386 3.45 -14.47 7.52
N GLU A 387 2.43 -14.45 6.68
CA GLU A 387 1.99 -15.58 5.87
C GLU A 387 2.24 -15.28 4.40
N VAL A 388 2.86 -16.21 3.68
CA VAL A 388 3.18 -16.09 2.26
C VAL A 388 2.20 -16.93 1.45
N LYS A 389 1.59 -16.35 0.43
CA LYS A 389 0.58 -17.02 -0.39
C LYS A 389 1.04 -17.07 -1.85
N ALA A 390 1.57 -18.20 -2.26
CA ALA A 390 2.07 -18.44 -3.61
C ALA A 390 1.01 -18.97 -4.59
N GLY A 391 -0.26 -19.02 -4.17
CA GLY A 391 -1.37 -19.43 -5.03
C GLY A 391 -1.67 -18.43 -6.14
N SER A 392 -2.10 -18.93 -7.31
CA SER A 392 -2.52 -18.09 -8.42
C SER A 392 -4.01 -17.73 -8.35
N PHE A 393 -4.37 -16.63 -9.01
CA PHE A 393 -5.77 -16.27 -9.23
C PHE A 393 -6.45 -17.14 -10.27
N PRO A 394 -7.80 -17.28 -10.20
CA PRO A 394 -8.56 -17.85 -11.29
C PRO A 394 -8.34 -17.08 -12.59
N SER A 395 -8.16 -17.78 -13.69
CA SER A 395 -8.04 -17.18 -15.02
C SER A 395 -9.39 -16.82 -15.63
N THR A 396 -10.49 -17.40 -15.09
CA THR A 396 -11.86 -17.09 -15.52
C THR A 396 -12.31 -15.73 -15.00
N PRO A 397 -13.12 -14.98 -15.74
CA PRO A 397 -13.68 -13.72 -15.28
C PRO A 397 -14.55 -13.86 -14.01
N PRO A 398 -14.51 -12.91 -13.05
CA PRO A 398 -15.34 -12.96 -11.86
C PRO A 398 -16.83 -13.03 -12.15
N ILE A 399 -17.28 -12.37 -13.21
CA ILE A 399 -18.69 -12.41 -13.64
C ILE A 399 -19.11 -13.79 -14.19
N THR A 400 -18.15 -14.60 -14.62
CA THR A 400 -18.38 -15.97 -15.11
C THR A 400 -18.31 -16.98 -13.97
N ASP A 401 -17.33 -16.83 -13.06
CA ASP A 401 -17.12 -17.73 -11.92
C ASP A 401 -16.77 -16.93 -10.66
N PHE A 402 -17.78 -16.25 -10.14
CA PHE A 402 -17.65 -15.41 -8.95
C PHE A 402 -17.22 -16.20 -7.71
N GLU A 403 -17.71 -17.42 -7.54
CA GLU A 403 -17.39 -18.22 -6.36
C GLU A 403 -15.93 -18.70 -6.36
N ALA A 404 -15.34 -19.03 -7.51
CA ALA A 404 -13.93 -19.36 -7.60
C ALA A 404 -13.05 -18.16 -7.22
N HIS A 405 -13.38 -16.97 -7.69
CA HIS A 405 -12.69 -15.74 -7.30
C HIS A 405 -12.82 -15.47 -5.80
N LYS A 406 -14.03 -15.51 -5.27
CA LYS A 406 -14.29 -15.32 -3.84
C LYS A 406 -13.50 -16.30 -2.97
N LYS A 407 -13.46 -17.57 -3.39
CA LYS A 407 -12.66 -18.61 -2.70
C LYS A 407 -11.16 -18.30 -2.75
N ALA A 408 -10.65 -17.87 -3.91
CA ALA A 408 -9.25 -17.49 -4.05
C ALA A 408 -8.89 -16.32 -3.14
N TYR A 409 -9.66 -15.24 -3.17
CA TYR A 409 -9.42 -14.06 -2.33
C TYR A 409 -9.50 -14.36 -0.85
N ARG A 410 -10.49 -15.14 -0.42
CA ARG A 410 -10.56 -15.59 0.97
C ARG A 410 -9.35 -16.42 1.37
N LYS A 411 -8.88 -17.30 0.49
CA LYS A 411 -7.65 -18.08 0.76
C LYS A 411 -6.44 -17.19 0.95
N LEU A 412 -6.35 -16.12 0.18
CA LEU A 412 -5.20 -15.22 0.19
C LEU A 412 -5.24 -14.19 1.35
N ALA A 413 -6.42 -13.79 1.81
CA ALA A 413 -6.58 -12.82 2.89
C ALA A 413 -7.10 -13.43 4.19
N GLU A 414 -8.30 -14.04 4.21
CA GLU A 414 -8.93 -14.54 5.46
C GLU A 414 -8.18 -15.73 6.07
N VAL A 415 -7.69 -16.67 5.22
CA VAL A 415 -6.95 -17.82 5.71
C VAL A 415 -5.61 -17.38 6.27
N ALA A 416 -4.91 -16.48 5.58
CA ALA A 416 -3.66 -15.93 6.07
C ALA A 416 -3.86 -15.14 7.38
N ASP A 417 -4.87 -14.29 7.46
CA ASP A 417 -5.23 -13.58 8.68
C ASP A 417 -5.55 -14.53 9.84
N SER A 418 -6.31 -15.60 9.57
CA SER A 418 -6.60 -16.61 10.59
C SER A 418 -5.36 -17.39 11.04
N GLN A 419 -4.38 -17.59 10.16
CA GLN A 419 -3.09 -18.20 10.50
C GLN A 419 -2.25 -17.25 11.37
N CYS A 420 -2.13 -15.97 10.97
CA CYS A 420 -1.49 -14.94 11.78
C CYS A 420 -2.14 -14.83 13.16
N SER A 421 -3.48 -14.76 13.22
CA SER A 421 -4.24 -14.67 14.47
C SER A 421 -3.94 -15.82 15.43
N ARG A 422 -3.91 -17.07 14.91
CA ARG A 422 -3.55 -18.24 15.73
C ARG A 422 -2.13 -18.16 16.28
N THR A 423 -1.19 -17.66 15.48
CA THR A 423 0.20 -17.49 15.90
C THR A 423 0.33 -16.41 16.98
N VAL A 424 -0.32 -15.26 16.78
CA VAL A 424 -0.36 -14.17 17.79
C VAL A 424 -1.03 -14.65 19.08
N GLU A 425 -2.14 -15.38 18.99
CA GLU A 425 -2.82 -15.96 20.15
C GLU A 425 -1.94 -16.99 20.88
N TYR A 426 -1.19 -17.81 20.16
CA TYR A 426 -0.24 -18.74 20.75
C TYR A 426 0.83 -17.99 21.55
N ILE A 427 1.44 -16.95 20.98
CA ILE A 427 2.47 -16.15 21.66
C ILE A 427 1.87 -15.42 22.87
N ALA A 428 0.64 -14.92 22.78
CA ALA A 428 -0.05 -14.23 23.88
C ALA A 428 -0.31 -15.15 25.08
N ASN A 429 -0.60 -16.42 24.82
CA ASN A 429 -0.95 -17.42 25.85
C ASN A 429 0.27 -18.15 26.42
N HIS A 430 1.48 -17.97 25.84
CA HIS A 430 2.71 -18.62 26.26
C HIS A 430 3.84 -17.59 26.41
N ALA A 431 4.38 -17.47 27.60
CA ALA A 431 5.46 -16.54 27.89
C ALA A 431 6.58 -17.26 28.68
N PRO A 432 7.67 -17.70 28.04
CA PRO A 432 7.99 -17.60 26.62
C PRO A 432 7.25 -18.63 25.73
N ALA A 433 7.04 -18.29 24.47
CA ALA A 433 6.44 -19.17 23.47
C ALA A 433 7.54 -19.97 22.75
N GLN A 434 7.49 -21.31 22.80
CA GLN A 434 8.46 -22.19 22.16
C GLN A 434 7.99 -22.57 20.75
N PHE A 435 8.87 -22.37 19.76
CA PHE A 435 8.67 -22.81 18.38
C PHE A 435 9.54 -24.02 18.05
N TYR A 436 9.15 -24.76 17.00
CA TYR A 436 9.73 -26.03 16.61
C TYR A 436 9.93 -26.06 15.08
N ASP A 437 10.83 -26.95 14.62
CA ASP A 437 10.93 -27.31 13.20
C ASP A 437 9.86 -28.39 12.82
N HIS A 438 9.86 -28.81 11.56
CA HIS A 438 8.93 -29.82 11.03
C HIS A 438 9.13 -31.20 11.69
N GLU A 439 10.35 -31.50 12.20
CA GLU A 439 10.68 -32.72 12.94
C GLU A 439 10.30 -32.63 14.42
N LYS A 440 9.76 -31.48 14.87
CA LYS A 440 9.37 -31.16 16.25
C LYS A 440 10.55 -30.95 17.21
N ASN A 441 11.72 -30.62 16.68
CA ASN A 441 12.84 -30.15 17.50
C ASN A 441 12.62 -28.69 17.88
N PRO A 442 12.91 -28.29 19.14
CA PRO A 442 12.78 -26.91 19.53
C PRO A 442 13.80 -26.04 18.81
N THR A 443 13.35 -24.91 18.26
CA THR A 443 14.17 -23.96 17.48
C THR A 443 14.48 -22.71 18.26
N PHE A 444 13.48 -21.90 18.58
CA PHE A 444 13.65 -20.64 19.29
C PHE A 444 12.51 -20.37 20.28
N LEU A 445 12.74 -19.42 21.17
CA LEU A 445 11.78 -18.92 22.16
C LEU A 445 11.46 -17.46 21.89
N LEU A 446 10.18 -17.12 21.84
CA LEU A 446 9.75 -15.73 21.86
C LEU A 446 9.32 -15.31 23.28
N PRO A 447 9.66 -14.09 23.70
CA PRO A 447 9.08 -13.53 24.92
C PRO A 447 7.57 -13.37 24.79
N GLY A 448 6.88 -13.12 25.89
CA GLY A 448 5.44 -12.89 25.86
C GLY A 448 5.07 -11.67 25.02
N LEU A 449 3.87 -11.67 24.45
CA LEU A 449 3.39 -10.64 23.53
C LEU A 449 3.46 -9.22 24.10
N ASN A 450 3.32 -9.07 25.42
CA ASN A 450 3.41 -7.81 26.16
C ASN A 450 4.81 -7.14 26.15
N THR A 451 5.84 -7.83 25.67
CA THR A 451 7.18 -7.26 25.51
C THR A 451 7.34 -6.48 24.22
N PHE A 452 6.42 -6.64 23.28
CA PHE A 452 6.42 -5.93 22.01
C PHE A 452 5.53 -4.69 22.08
N ASP A 453 6.01 -3.57 21.56
CA ASP A 453 5.23 -2.33 21.46
C ASP A 453 4.23 -2.41 20.31
N ASP A 454 4.63 -3.01 19.19
CA ASP A 454 3.81 -3.17 18.00
C ASP A 454 3.90 -4.61 17.47
N VAL A 455 2.75 -5.14 17.05
CA VAL A 455 2.64 -6.42 16.35
C VAL A 455 2.04 -6.17 14.97
N PHE A 456 2.77 -6.57 13.94
CA PHE A 456 2.35 -6.43 12.55
C PHE A 456 2.08 -7.81 11.96
N THR A 457 0.89 -8.01 11.42
CA THR A 457 0.52 -9.21 10.70
C THR A 457 0.43 -8.93 9.21
N PHE A 458 0.95 -9.85 8.39
CA PHE A 458 0.98 -9.70 6.94
C PHE A 458 0.45 -10.95 6.22
N SER A 459 -0.26 -10.73 5.12
CA SER A 459 -0.42 -11.68 4.05
C SER A 459 0.32 -11.16 2.83
N VAL A 460 1.42 -11.81 2.46
CA VAL A 460 2.22 -11.44 1.28
C VAL A 460 1.92 -12.41 0.16
N THR A 461 1.39 -11.91 -0.96
CA THR A 461 1.08 -12.74 -2.12
C THR A 461 2.18 -12.65 -3.17
N VAL A 462 2.51 -13.78 -3.80
CA VAL A 462 3.48 -13.80 -4.89
C VAL A 462 2.92 -13.10 -6.12
N ASP A 463 1.66 -13.39 -6.48
CA ASP A 463 0.97 -12.70 -7.57
C ASP A 463 0.50 -11.31 -7.12
N ASN A 464 0.48 -10.35 -8.03
CA ASN A 464 0.12 -8.98 -7.75
C ASN A 464 -1.40 -8.77 -7.58
N PHE A 465 -1.79 -7.90 -6.62
CA PHE A 465 -3.19 -7.68 -6.22
C PHE A 465 -3.66 -6.23 -6.22
N ASN A 466 -2.91 -5.34 -6.69
CA ASN A 466 -3.03 -3.86 -6.62
C ASN A 466 -4.31 -3.29 -5.98
N GLU A 467 -5.46 -3.33 -6.67
CA GLU A 467 -6.69 -2.69 -6.17
C GLU A 467 -7.33 -3.43 -4.99
N PHE A 468 -7.15 -4.74 -4.91
CA PHE A 468 -7.72 -5.55 -3.85
C PHE A 468 -6.95 -5.38 -2.53
N ALA A 469 -5.63 -5.43 -2.59
CA ALA A 469 -4.75 -5.35 -1.41
C ALA A 469 -4.99 -4.06 -0.63
N ALA A 470 -5.06 -2.91 -1.31
CA ALA A 470 -5.21 -1.60 -0.69
C ALA A 470 -6.49 -1.42 0.13
N LYS A 471 -7.48 -2.28 -0.02
CA LYS A 471 -8.79 -2.20 0.65
C LYS A 471 -9.38 -3.56 1.05
N ALA A 472 -8.56 -4.60 1.15
CA ALA A 472 -9.03 -5.94 1.48
C ALA A 472 -9.95 -5.97 2.71
N GLU A 473 -9.61 -5.22 3.74
CA GLU A 473 -10.39 -5.07 4.98
C GLU A 473 -11.72 -4.32 4.84
N LYS A 474 -11.97 -3.69 3.68
CA LYS A 474 -13.21 -2.93 3.40
C LYS A 474 -14.20 -3.73 2.55
N LEU A 475 -13.76 -4.84 1.95
CA LEU A 475 -14.59 -5.62 1.05
C LEU A 475 -15.55 -6.53 1.83
N SER A 476 -16.81 -6.57 1.43
CA SER A 476 -17.83 -7.38 2.11
C SER A 476 -17.62 -8.89 1.95
N ILE A 477 -16.80 -9.30 0.97
CA ILE A 477 -16.43 -10.70 0.74
C ILE A 477 -15.33 -11.20 1.67
N ILE A 478 -14.64 -10.31 2.39
CA ILE A 478 -13.51 -10.59 3.28
C ILE A 478 -13.88 -10.23 4.71
N SER A 479 -13.48 -11.10 5.64
CA SER A 479 -13.62 -10.84 7.08
C SER A 479 -12.29 -11.14 7.78
N LEU A 480 -11.59 -10.09 8.18
CA LEU A 480 -10.33 -10.20 8.92
C LEU A 480 -10.61 -10.17 10.42
N LYS A 481 -9.93 -11.00 11.19
CA LYS A 481 -9.94 -11.03 12.66
C LYS A 481 -8.93 -10.07 13.25
N GLU A 482 -7.78 -9.97 12.59
CA GLU A 482 -6.69 -9.08 12.92
C GLU A 482 -6.64 -7.93 11.90
N GLU A 483 -5.79 -6.96 12.16
CA GLU A 483 -5.48 -5.89 11.21
C GLU A 483 -4.33 -6.33 10.29
N THR A 484 -4.53 -7.46 9.61
CA THR A 484 -3.53 -8.05 8.72
C THR A 484 -3.40 -7.23 7.45
N ILE A 485 -2.19 -6.75 7.19
CA ILE A 485 -1.84 -5.99 5.99
C ILE A 485 -1.70 -6.99 4.84
N VAL A 486 -2.58 -6.89 3.86
CA VAL A 486 -2.54 -7.72 2.64
C VAL A 486 -1.80 -6.94 1.57
N ILE A 487 -0.67 -7.47 1.11
CA ILE A 487 0.17 -6.86 0.06
C ILE A 487 0.71 -7.92 -0.90
N SER A 488 1.14 -7.49 -2.07
CA SER A 488 1.90 -8.34 -2.98
C SER A 488 3.40 -8.29 -2.70
N TYR A 489 4.13 -9.28 -3.22
CA TYR A 489 5.59 -9.25 -3.23
C TYR A 489 6.13 -8.01 -3.98
N ASP A 490 5.44 -7.58 -5.03
CA ASP A 490 5.76 -6.37 -5.80
C ASP A 490 5.64 -5.09 -4.94
N ASP A 491 4.59 -5.00 -4.10
CA ASP A 491 4.46 -3.90 -3.13
C ASP A 491 5.62 -3.91 -2.12
N LEU A 492 5.99 -5.10 -1.64
CA LEU A 492 7.10 -5.28 -0.70
C LEU A 492 8.46 -4.93 -1.33
N LEU A 493 8.69 -5.28 -2.62
CA LEU A 493 9.87 -4.86 -3.37
C LEU A 493 9.98 -3.34 -3.41
N ALA A 494 8.88 -2.67 -3.68
CA ALA A 494 8.87 -1.23 -3.74
C ALA A 494 9.03 -0.59 -2.35
N TYR A 495 8.48 -1.18 -1.29
CA TYR A 495 8.82 -0.74 0.08
C TYR A 495 10.32 -0.87 0.35
N ALA A 496 10.93 -2.01 0.01
CA ALA A 496 12.36 -2.24 0.18
C ALA A 496 13.24 -1.37 -0.73
N GLY A 497 12.68 -0.82 -1.82
CA GLY A 497 13.32 0.18 -2.68
C GLY A 497 13.13 1.62 -2.22
N TYR A 498 12.09 1.88 -1.40
CA TYR A 498 11.78 3.21 -0.91
C TYR A 498 12.32 3.47 0.50
N PHE A 499 12.11 2.56 1.47
CA PHE A 499 12.52 2.77 2.84
C PHE A 499 14.00 2.40 3.05
N ASP A 500 14.83 3.39 3.38
CA ASP A 500 16.22 3.20 3.80
C ASP A 500 16.34 3.11 5.33
N GLU A 501 15.29 3.56 6.05
CA GLU A 501 15.31 3.69 7.50
C GLU A 501 14.21 2.81 8.14
N PRO A 502 14.57 1.80 8.97
CA PRO A 502 13.61 0.92 9.65
C PRO A 502 12.59 1.67 10.51
N ILE A 503 13.00 2.78 11.11
CA ILE A 503 12.14 3.62 11.95
C ILE A 503 11.00 4.22 11.12
N ARG A 504 11.28 4.70 9.90
CA ARG A 504 10.25 5.26 9.02
C ARG A 504 9.33 4.19 8.48
N PHE A 505 9.87 3.01 8.19
CA PHE A 505 9.06 1.88 7.75
C PHE A 505 8.09 1.43 8.85
N SER A 506 8.56 1.21 10.08
CA SER A 506 7.68 0.81 11.18
C SER A 506 6.65 1.88 11.53
N HIS A 507 7.00 3.17 11.42
CA HIS A 507 6.03 4.26 11.60
C HIS A 507 4.97 4.27 10.49
N TYR A 508 5.36 4.06 9.23
CA TYR A 508 4.41 3.91 8.12
C TYR A 508 3.41 2.77 8.37
N LEU A 509 3.89 1.62 8.82
CA LEU A 509 3.03 0.47 9.12
C LEU A 509 2.00 0.78 10.21
N LYS A 510 2.36 1.57 11.23
CA LYS A 510 1.40 2.05 12.24
C LYS A 510 0.31 2.92 11.61
N GLN A 511 0.68 3.83 10.70
CA GLN A 511 -0.29 4.67 10.00
C GLN A 511 -1.17 3.84 9.06
N ARG A 512 -0.60 2.85 8.37
CA ARG A 512 -1.34 1.92 7.50
C ARG A 512 -2.38 1.11 8.30
N LYS A 513 -2.00 0.57 9.46
CA LYS A 513 -2.94 -0.10 10.37
C LYS A 513 -4.02 0.85 10.89
N ALA A 514 -3.65 2.09 11.25
CA ALA A 514 -4.63 3.09 11.68
C ALA A 514 -5.65 3.41 10.58
N ALA A 515 -5.23 3.44 9.31
CA ALA A 515 -6.12 3.66 8.17
C ALA A 515 -7.12 2.51 7.96
N MET A 516 -6.75 1.27 8.29
CA MET A 516 -7.66 0.12 8.22
C MET A 516 -8.88 0.30 9.14
N ARG A 517 -8.72 0.98 10.27
CA ARG A 517 -9.78 1.24 11.26
C ARG A 517 -10.77 2.32 10.85
N VAL A 518 -10.50 3.05 9.76
CA VAL A 518 -11.38 4.14 9.29
C VAL A 518 -12.30 3.63 8.20
N PRO A 519 -13.58 3.36 8.48
CA PRO A 519 -14.49 2.72 7.53
C PRO A 519 -14.71 3.53 6.25
N GLN A 520 -14.62 4.86 6.36
CA GLN A 520 -14.87 5.78 5.23
C GLN A 520 -13.76 5.79 4.19
N TYR A 521 -12.55 5.33 4.54
CA TYR A 521 -11.40 5.41 3.64
C TYR A 521 -11.50 4.38 2.52
N GLN A 522 -11.36 4.86 1.29
CA GLN A 522 -11.32 4.06 0.07
C GLN A 522 -10.05 4.42 -0.71
N MET A 523 -9.20 3.44 -0.93
CA MET A 523 -8.02 3.54 -1.77
C MET A 523 -8.03 2.41 -2.79
N TYR A 524 -7.44 2.65 -3.93
CA TYR A 524 -7.42 1.69 -5.03
C TYR A 524 -6.03 1.14 -5.30
N ASP A 525 -5.03 1.63 -4.56
CA ASP A 525 -3.65 1.20 -4.70
C ASP A 525 -2.92 1.32 -3.36
N GLU A 526 -2.09 0.34 -3.02
CA GLU A 526 -1.31 0.36 -1.77
C GLU A 526 -0.35 1.57 -1.73
N PHE A 527 0.12 2.03 -2.90
CA PHE A 527 0.98 3.20 -2.95
C PHE A 527 0.26 4.54 -2.81
N ASP A 528 -1.06 4.58 -2.93
CA ASP A 528 -1.82 5.73 -2.47
C ASP A 528 -1.73 5.88 -0.94
N HIS A 529 -1.66 4.77 -0.18
CA HIS A 529 -1.35 4.82 1.25
C HIS A 529 0.04 5.39 1.52
N LEU A 530 1.07 4.87 0.85
CA LEU A 530 2.44 5.34 1.03
C LEU A 530 2.62 6.79 0.55
N GLY A 531 2.06 7.14 -0.61
CA GLY A 531 2.10 8.51 -1.12
C GLY A 531 1.38 9.51 -0.21
N LEU A 532 0.26 9.13 0.36
CA LEU A 532 -0.48 9.94 1.32
C LEU A 532 0.28 10.09 2.65
N TYR A 533 0.98 9.04 3.10
CA TYR A 533 1.89 9.12 4.24
C TYR A 533 3.05 10.08 3.98
N ILE A 534 3.62 10.10 2.77
CA ILE A 534 4.67 11.03 2.38
C ILE A 534 4.13 12.48 2.37
N ASP A 535 2.94 12.70 1.80
CA ASP A 535 2.34 14.03 1.68
C ASP A 535 1.83 14.58 3.02
N ARG A 536 1.20 13.75 3.86
CA ARG A 536 0.45 14.19 5.04
C ARG A 536 0.88 13.57 6.36
N ASN A 537 1.77 12.60 6.37
CA ASN A 537 2.21 11.85 7.55
C ASN A 537 1.05 11.14 8.26
N LEU A 538 0.32 11.82 9.14
CA LEU A 538 -0.78 11.29 9.96
C LEU A 538 -2.12 11.40 9.22
N TYR A 539 -2.35 10.57 8.21
CA TYR A 539 -3.56 10.67 7.39
C TYR A 539 -4.79 9.96 8.00
N ALA A 540 -4.61 9.14 9.05
CA ALA A 540 -5.66 8.33 9.66
C ALA A 540 -6.18 8.85 11.01
N LEU A 541 -5.62 9.94 11.56
CA LEU A 541 -5.84 10.34 12.96
C LEU A 541 -7.17 11.03 13.29
N ASN A 542 -7.96 11.47 12.31
CA ASN A 542 -9.19 12.21 12.58
C ASN A 542 -10.40 11.72 11.78
N PRO A 543 -10.87 10.47 12.01
CA PRO A 543 -12.07 9.97 11.33
C PRO A 543 -13.32 10.82 11.63
N SER A 544 -13.43 11.40 12.83
CA SER A 544 -14.56 12.23 13.25
C SER A 544 -14.74 13.51 12.44
N GLN A 545 -13.73 13.99 11.73
CA GLN A 545 -13.84 15.17 10.88
C GLN A 545 -14.74 14.94 9.64
N TYR A 546 -14.99 13.68 9.30
CA TYR A 546 -15.77 13.31 8.12
C TYR A 546 -17.27 13.15 8.44
N GLY A 547 -17.69 13.09 9.71
CA GLY A 547 -19.08 13.10 10.14
C GLY A 547 -19.95 12.09 9.41
N ASP A 548 -20.90 12.60 8.63
CA ASP A 548 -21.88 11.86 7.82
C ASP A 548 -21.36 11.44 6.42
N VAL A 549 -20.09 11.68 6.11
CA VAL A 549 -19.47 11.27 4.86
C VAL A 549 -19.47 9.75 4.75
N LYS A 550 -19.98 9.24 3.64
CA LYS A 550 -20.02 7.79 3.38
C LYS A 550 -18.64 7.26 3.01
N ASN A 551 -17.99 7.89 2.01
CA ASN A 551 -16.68 7.51 1.53
C ASN A 551 -15.80 8.73 1.31
N VAL A 552 -14.53 8.57 1.64
CA VAL A 552 -13.42 9.46 1.30
C VAL A 552 -12.48 8.66 0.40
N ILE A 553 -12.50 8.96 -0.88
CA ILE A 553 -11.67 8.28 -1.87
C ILE A 553 -10.40 9.09 -2.05
N TRP A 554 -9.25 8.47 -1.84
CA TRP A 554 -7.94 9.05 -2.06
C TRP A 554 -7.25 8.34 -3.19
N GLN A 555 -6.85 9.09 -4.22
CA GLN A 555 -6.37 8.56 -5.48
C GLN A 555 -5.28 9.45 -6.08
N GLY A 556 -4.25 8.83 -6.67
CA GLY A 556 -3.15 9.56 -7.33
C GLY A 556 -2.09 10.11 -6.38
N PHE A 557 -2.10 9.72 -5.09
CA PHE A 557 -1.01 10.07 -4.18
C PHE A 557 0.28 9.33 -4.50
N ARG A 558 0.19 8.18 -5.16
CA ARG A 558 1.32 7.37 -5.65
C ARG A 558 2.19 8.07 -6.70
N GLN A 559 1.70 9.11 -7.36
CA GLN A 559 2.36 9.76 -8.50
C GLN A 559 3.84 10.06 -8.30
N SER A 560 4.22 10.62 -7.14
CA SER A 560 5.63 10.94 -6.85
C SER A 560 6.52 9.71 -6.69
N LEU A 561 5.95 8.58 -6.28
CA LEU A 561 6.62 7.29 -6.20
C LEU A 561 6.79 6.69 -7.61
N ASP A 562 5.75 6.79 -8.44
CA ASP A 562 5.80 6.33 -9.82
C ASP A 562 6.88 7.09 -10.61
N GLU A 563 6.94 8.43 -10.47
CA GLU A 563 8.00 9.25 -11.06
C GLU A 563 9.39 8.82 -10.58
N TYR A 564 9.55 8.58 -9.28
CA TYR A 564 10.82 8.14 -8.72
C TYR A 564 11.28 6.79 -9.26
N PHE A 565 10.45 5.75 -9.20
CA PHE A 565 10.83 4.41 -9.63
C PHE A 565 11.00 4.29 -11.14
N ASN A 566 10.17 4.97 -11.94
CA ASN A 566 10.32 5.01 -13.39
C ASN A 566 11.62 5.72 -13.79
N LEU A 567 11.96 6.84 -13.15
CA LEU A 567 13.23 7.51 -13.38
C LEU A 567 14.42 6.69 -12.85
N LEU A 568 14.25 5.98 -11.74
CA LEU A 568 15.31 5.12 -11.20
C LEU A 568 15.70 4.02 -12.21
N PHE A 569 14.75 3.54 -13.00
CA PHE A 569 15.00 2.61 -14.10
C PHE A 569 15.57 3.31 -15.34
N ALA A 570 14.92 4.36 -15.83
CA ALA A 570 15.24 5.00 -17.11
C ALA A 570 16.46 5.94 -17.05
N ASN A 571 16.61 6.68 -15.93
CA ASN A 571 17.70 7.65 -15.71
C ASN A 571 17.96 7.82 -14.21
N PRO A 572 18.72 6.89 -13.57
CA PRO A 572 18.95 6.90 -12.12
C PRO A 572 19.49 8.23 -11.57
N SER A 573 20.26 8.96 -12.35
CA SER A 573 20.84 10.26 -11.93
C SER A 573 19.80 11.38 -11.82
N ALA A 574 18.66 11.25 -12.48
CA ALA A 574 17.53 12.19 -12.41
C ALA A 574 16.50 11.81 -11.35
N ALA A 575 16.53 10.58 -10.87
CA ALA A 575 15.57 10.07 -9.89
C ALA A 575 15.72 10.80 -8.56
N LYS A 576 14.63 11.46 -8.12
CA LYS A 576 14.57 12.12 -6.82
C LYS A 576 13.56 11.38 -5.94
N LYS A 577 14.06 10.83 -4.83
CA LYS A 577 13.23 10.15 -3.87
C LYS A 577 12.26 11.13 -3.20
N PRO A 578 10.94 10.89 -3.24
CA PRO A 578 9.98 11.74 -2.53
C PRO A 578 10.17 11.58 -1.03
N THR A 579 10.13 12.69 -0.29
CA THR A 579 10.33 12.74 1.16
C THR A 579 9.22 13.53 1.84
N GLN A 580 8.96 13.22 3.10
CA GLN A 580 8.04 14.00 3.91
C GLN A 580 8.58 15.41 4.14
N ASN A 581 7.69 16.41 4.06
CA ASN A 581 8.05 17.76 4.46
C ASN A 581 8.17 17.83 6.00
N MET A 582 9.40 17.97 6.49
CA MET A 582 9.72 17.97 7.91
C MET A 582 10.73 19.07 8.23
N PRO A 583 10.58 19.77 9.37
CA PRO A 583 11.58 20.77 9.80
C PRO A 583 12.96 20.12 9.97
N GLU A 584 13.99 20.83 9.53
CA GLU A 584 15.39 20.37 9.53
C GLU A 584 15.83 19.77 10.86
N GLN A 585 15.50 20.42 12.01
CA GLN A 585 15.88 19.95 13.34
C GLN A 585 15.20 18.62 13.70
N ILE A 586 13.98 18.41 13.25
CA ILE A 586 13.25 17.16 13.49
C ILE A 586 13.81 16.05 12.60
N SER A 587 14.11 16.34 11.32
CA SER A 587 14.80 15.41 10.42
C SER A 587 16.15 14.98 10.99
N GLU A 588 16.98 15.94 11.43
CA GLU A 588 18.29 15.65 12.05
C GLU A 588 18.18 14.70 13.26
N ILE A 589 17.14 14.90 14.09
CA ILE A 589 16.92 14.01 15.25
C ILE A 589 16.51 12.62 14.80
N ILE A 590 15.58 12.50 13.83
CA ILE A 590 15.12 11.20 13.34
C ILE A 590 16.26 10.46 12.65
N GLU A 591 17.04 11.11 11.82
CA GLU A 591 18.24 10.56 11.18
C GLU A 591 19.25 10.07 12.25
N TYR A 592 19.53 10.89 13.27
CA TYR A 592 20.40 10.47 14.38
C TYR A 592 19.86 9.22 15.10
N LEU A 593 18.56 9.14 15.35
CA LEU A 593 17.91 7.99 15.98
C LEU A 593 17.93 6.73 15.11
N GLY A 594 18.05 6.89 13.80
CA GLY A 594 18.20 5.82 12.82
C GLY A 594 19.56 5.11 12.87
N TYR A 595 20.57 5.73 13.48
CA TYR A 595 21.85 5.07 13.73
C TYR A 595 21.79 4.26 15.03
N ASP A 596 22.22 2.99 14.98
CA ASP A 596 22.24 2.10 16.15
C ASP A 596 20.87 2.06 16.86
N VAL A 597 19.87 1.55 16.16
CA VAL A 597 18.46 1.59 16.57
C VAL A 597 18.23 0.78 17.85
N SER A 598 17.46 1.35 18.77
CA SER A 598 16.98 0.69 19.99
C SER A 598 15.48 0.94 20.20
N PRO A 599 14.80 0.17 21.08
CA PRO A 599 13.38 0.40 21.37
C PRO A 599 13.07 1.84 21.81
N GLU A 600 13.92 2.43 22.65
CA GLU A 600 13.76 3.80 23.15
C GLU A 600 13.90 4.81 22.00
N LYS A 601 14.84 4.59 21.08
CA LYS A 601 15.03 5.44 19.90
C LYS A 601 13.84 5.37 18.95
N ILE A 602 13.29 4.17 18.72
CA ILE A 602 12.07 3.98 17.92
C ILE A 602 10.90 4.77 18.56
N ARG A 603 10.68 4.61 19.88
CA ARG A 603 9.59 5.30 20.58
C ARG A 603 9.72 6.82 20.49
N LEU A 604 10.94 7.35 20.63
CA LEU A 604 11.17 8.80 20.50
C LEU A 604 10.94 9.28 19.06
N ALA A 605 11.47 8.57 18.07
CA ALA A 605 11.31 8.93 16.67
C ALA A 605 9.83 8.89 16.26
N HIS A 606 9.10 7.82 16.60
CA HIS A 606 7.66 7.72 16.33
C HIS A 606 6.88 8.85 17.00
N TYR A 607 7.22 9.19 18.26
CA TYR A 607 6.60 10.33 18.93
C TYR A 607 6.80 11.65 18.17
N LEU A 608 8.03 11.92 17.72
CA LEU A 608 8.33 13.12 16.93
C LEU A 608 7.61 13.12 15.57
N MET A 609 7.50 11.97 14.94
CA MET A 609 6.78 11.81 13.68
C MET A 609 5.26 11.94 13.87
N ASP A 610 4.72 11.55 15.02
CA ASP A 610 3.30 11.71 15.38
C ASP A 610 2.90 13.16 15.72
N LEU A 611 3.83 14.09 15.86
CA LEU A 611 3.51 15.50 16.05
C LEU A 611 2.83 16.08 14.79
N ALA A 612 1.79 16.89 14.97
CA ALA A 612 1.20 17.65 13.87
C ALA A 612 2.23 18.64 13.28
N SER A 613 2.10 19.00 12.00
CA SER A 613 3.07 19.88 11.31
C SER A 613 3.36 21.18 12.08
N VAL A 614 2.33 21.83 12.62
CA VAL A 614 2.48 23.05 13.44
C VAL A 614 3.29 22.77 14.71
N ALA A 615 3.08 21.63 15.36
CA ALA A 615 3.83 21.26 16.57
C ALA A 615 5.29 20.90 16.25
N LYS A 616 5.56 20.27 15.10
CA LYS A 616 6.93 20.03 14.61
C LYS A 616 7.66 21.33 14.34
N GLU A 617 7.02 22.28 13.66
CA GLU A 617 7.56 23.62 13.37
C GLU A 617 7.86 24.39 14.66
N ASP A 618 6.93 24.35 15.62
CA ASP A 618 7.09 25.00 16.92
C ASP A 618 8.27 24.41 17.71
N LEU A 619 8.34 23.07 17.83
CA LEU A 619 9.45 22.40 18.49
C LEU A 619 10.80 22.71 17.80
N ALA A 620 10.86 22.64 16.48
CA ALA A 620 12.06 22.99 15.71
C ALA A 620 12.49 24.45 15.95
N GLY A 621 11.55 25.39 15.98
CA GLY A 621 11.77 26.78 16.30
C GLY A 621 12.30 26.97 17.72
N GLN A 622 11.73 26.26 18.68
CA GLN A 622 12.16 26.28 20.08
C GLN A 622 13.58 25.71 20.24
N ILE A 623 13.93 24.63 19.52
CA ILE A 623 15.29 24.07 19.50
C ILE A 623 16.29 25.12 18.97
N LYS A 624 16.00 25.73 17.82
CA LYS A 624 16.84 26.81 17.25
C LYS A 624 17.02 27.96 18.23
N TYR A 625 15.95 28.40 18.86
CA TYR A 625 15.96 29.46 19.83
C TYR A 625 16.80 29.07 21.07
N ALA A 626 16.61 27.88 21.62
CA ALA A 626 17.36 27.38 22.75
C ALA A 626 18.88 27.31 22.48
N LEU A 627 19.28 26.77 21.33
CA LEU A 627 20.68 26.72 20.90
C LEU A 627 21.36 28.07 20.77
N LYS A 628 20.58 29.14 20.57
CA LYS A 628 21.08 30.52 20.59
C LYS A 628 21.07 31.09 22.00
N ARG A 629 19.93 31.02 22.67
CA ARG A 629 19.66 31.71 23.94
C ARG A 629 20.41 31.17 25.14
N GLN A 630 20.58 29.86 25.21
CA GLN A 630 21.23 29.18 26.35
C GLN A 630 22.71 29.54 26.49
N ARG A 631 23.41 29.86 25.40
CA ARG A 631 24.77 30.37 25.44
C ARG A 631 24.87 31.72 26.19
N GLU A 632 23.86 32.57 25.99
CA GLU A 632 23.75 33.87 26.67
C GLU A 632 23.40 33.67 28.16
N LEU A 633 22.46 32.75 28.43
CA LEU A 633 22.01 32.47 29.80
C LEU A 633 22.94 31.54 30.59
N LYS A 634 23.90 30.89 29.93
CA LYS A 634 24.81 29.88 30.48
C LYS A 634 24.14 28.74 31.23
N ARG A 635 22.88 28.48 30.94
CA ARG A 635 22.08 27.40 31.57
C ARG A 635 21.06 26.81 30.59
N THR A 636 20.69 25.55 30.78
CA THR A 636 19.57 24.88 30.11
C THR A 636 18.26 25.50 30.58
N VAL A 637 17.32 25.67 29.61
CA VAL A 637 15.93 26.08 29.88
C VAL A 637 15.03 24.97 29.41
N PRO A 638 14.20 24.36 30.27
CA PRO A 638 13.26 23.32 29.87
C PRO A 638 12.22 23.86 28.87
N LEU A 639 11.97 23.13 27.81
CA LEU A 639 10.92 23.40 26.82
C LEU A 639 9.73 22.48 27.15
N VAL A 640 8.57 23.06 27.42
CA VAL A 640 7.39 22.28 27.81
C VAL A 640 6.20 22.64 26.93
N ALA A 641 5.54 21.63 26.38
CA ALA A 641 4.29 21.78 25.65
C ALA A 641 3.17 20.94 26.29
N PHE A 642 2.01 21.53 26.37
CA PHE A 642 0.80 20.94 26.92
C PHE A 642 -0.36 21.12 25.90
N GLY A 643 -0.42 20.21 24.95
CA GLY A 643 -1.54 20.08 24.02
C GLY A 643 -2.14 18.69 24.14
N ASP A 644 -2.67 18.21 23.03
CA ASP A 644 -3.08 16.80 22.92
C ASP A 644 -1.86 15.86 23.03
N ILE A 645 -0.68 16.36 22.64
CA ILE A 645 0.62 15.69 22.82
C ILE A 645 1.48 16.55 23.75
N LYS A 646 2.00 15.91 24.82
CA LYS A 646 2.76 16.59 25.84
C LYS A 646 4.23 16.18 25.80
N TYR A 647 5.13 17.15 25.82
CA TYR A 647 6.56 16.89 25.97
C TYR A 647 7.22 17.83 26.96
N CYS A 648 8.35 17.38 27.46
CA CYS A 648 9.30 18.14 28.22
C CYS A 648 10.70 17.91 27.65
N ALA A 649 11.24 18.91 26.93
CA ALA A 649 12.51 18.77 26.23
C ALA A 649 13.61 19.59 26.89
N PHE A 650 14.82 19.01 27.00
CA PHE A 650 16.04 19.61 27.52
C PHE A 650 17.08 19.63 26.41
N ILE A 651 17.65 20.79 26.13
CA ILE A 651 18.67 20.96 25.11
C ILE A 651 19.97 21.33 25.81
N SER A 652 20.99 20.49 25.69
CA SER A 652 22.26 20.63 26.33
C SER A 652 23.37 20.99 25.34
N MET A 653 24.34 21.77 25.79
CA MET A 653 25.53 22.18 25.03
C MET A 653 26.74 22.24 25.95
N PRO A 654 27.98 22.08 25.46
CA PRO A 654 29.19 22.30 26.24
C PRO A 654 29.25 23.75 26.79
N GLY A 655 29.70 23.88 28.04
CA GLY A 655 29.92 25.21 28.68
C GLY A 655 28.64 25.85 29.24
N ILE A 656 27.51 25.15 29.31
CA ILE A 656 26.31 25.62 30.01
C ILE A 656 25.99 24.73 31.22
N ILE A 657 25.33 25.28 32.23
CA ILE A 657 24.81 24.50 33.36
C ILE A 657 23.64 23.64 32.86
N GLN A 658 23.80 22.34 33.06
CA GLN A 658 22.84 21.31 32.64
C GLN A 658 22.04 20.79 33.84
N TYR A 659 20.80 20.38 33.58
CA TYR A 659 20.04 19.60 34.55
C TYR A 659 20.56 18.13 34.54
N PRO A 660 20.86 17.55 35.72
CA PRO A 660 21.05 16.09 35.81
C PRO A 660 19.88 15.31 35.23
N ILE A 661 20.13 14.15 34.67
CA ILE A 661 19.06 13.35 34.01
C ILE A 661 17.91 13.07 34.98
N GLN A 662 18.20 12.79 36.26
CA GLN A 662 17.13 12.54 37.24
C GLN A 662 16.24 13.78 37.44
N GLU A 663 16.83 14.96 37.51
CA GLU A 663 16.05 16.21 37.62
C GLU A 663 15.22 16.50 36.35
N GLN A 664 15.75 16.15 35.19
CA GLN A 664 14.99 16.24 33.91
C GLN A 664 13.77 15.31 33.92
N LEU A 665 13.95 14.07 34.40
CA LEU A 665 12.88 13.10 34.53
C LEU A 665 11.86 13.52 35.58
N ASP A 666 12.31 13.99 36.76
CA ASP A 666 11.43 14.54 37.79
C ASP A 666 10.57 15.68 37.26
N TYR A 667 11.16 16.54 36.41
CA TYR A 667 10.43 17.62 35.75
C TYR A 667 9.36 17.10 34.77
N ALA A 668 9.67 16.07 34.01
CA ALA A 668 8.71 15.42 33.11
C ALA A 668 7.58 14.72 33.87
N TYR A 669 7.89 14.01 34.94
CA TYR A 669 6.89 13.43 35.83
C TYR A 669 6.04 14.49 36.56
N ALA A 670 6.63 15.61 36.94
CA ALA A 670 5.89 16.76 37.48
C ALA A 670 4.90 17.33 36.47
N ALA A 671 5.27 17.36 35.19
CA ALA A 671 4.34 17.71 34.12
C ALA A 671 3.24 16.66 33.93
N ALA A 672 3.56 15.35 34.00
CA ALA A 672 2.58 14.25 33.95
C ALA A 672 1.59 14.31 35.12
N SER A 673 2.03 14.68 36.33
CA SER A 673 1.15 14.79 37.50
C SER A 673 0.02 15.82 37.36
N ARG A 674 0.07 16.70 36.36
CA ARG A 674 -1.01 17.68 36.09
C ARG A 674 -2.23 17.06 35.44
N ASN A 675 -2.04 15.98 34.72
CA ASN A 675 -3.11 15.14 34.18
C ASN A 675 -2.55 13.70 34.13
N GLU A 676 -2.85 12.94 35.16
CA GLU A 676 -2.25 11.62 35.44
C GLU A 676 -2.63 10.56 34.39
N GLU A 677 -3.67 10.82 33.58
CA GLU A 677 -4.12 9.93 32.50
C GLU A 677 -3.24 10.04 31.23
N ILE A 678 -2.54 11.17 31.04
CA ILE A 678 -1.80 11.44 29.81
C ILE A 678 -0.30 11.48 30.11
N PRO A 679 0.49 10.58 29.50
CA PRO A 679 1.94 10.61 29.68
C PRO A 679 2.59 11.86 29.09
N VAL A 680 3.77 12.19 29.56
CA VAL A 680 4.64 13.24 29.02
C VAL A 680 5.87 12.60 28.39
N MET A 681 6.21 12.98 27.18
CA MET A 681 7.46 12.57 26.56
C MET A 681 8.61 13.43 27.10
N TRP A 682 9.51 12.82 27.88
CA TRP A 682 10.79 13.41 28.21
C TRP A 682 11.70 13.28 26.99
N ILE A 683 12.36 14.39 26.61
CA ILE A 683 13.29 14.48 25.48
C ILE A 683 14.57 15.15 25.97
N SER A 684 15.72 14.52 25.77
CA SER A 684 17.03 15.10 26.08
C SER A 684 17.89 15.09 24.82
N LEU A 685 18.26 16.28 24.36
CA LEU A 685 19.08 16.49 23.17
C LEU A 685 20.41 17.15 23.57
N GLU A 686 21.52 16.57 23.11
CA GLU A 686 22.86 17.12 23.36
C GLU A 686 23.49 17.54 22.03
N TYR A 687 24.01 18.77 21.99
CA TYR A 687 24.66 19.35 20.82
C TYR A 687 26.13 19.68 21.12
N ASP A 688 26.99 19.51 20.12
CA ASP A 688 28.39 19.93 20.21
C ASP A 688 28.56 21.45 20.07
N ASN A 689 29.80 21.91 20.14
CA ASN A 689 30.14 23.34 19.96
C ASN A 689 29.81 23.87 18.56
N LYS A 690 29.71 22.98 17.56
CA LYS A 690 29.33 23.31 16.19
C LYS A 690 27.82 23.20 15.95
N LYS A 691 27.03 22.96 16.99
CA LYS A 691 25.58 22.74 16.96
C LYS A 691 25.18 21.50 16.16
N ARG A 692 25.97 20.46 16.12
CA ARG A 692 25.60 19.14 15.59
C ARG A 692 25.05 18.32 16.72
N LEU A 693 23.98 17.59 16.48
CA LEU A 693 23.37 16.66 17.44
C LEU A 693 24.36 15.51 17.73
N VAL A 694 24.64 15.24 18.99
CA VAL A 694 25.56 14.19 19.45
C VAL A 694 24.87 13.17 20.36
N SER A 695 23.69 13.49 20.91
CA SER A 695 22.88 12.58 21.71
C SER A 695 21.42 12.97 21.63
N ALA A 696 20.54 11.99 21.49
CA ALA A 696 19.09 12.14 21.58
C ALA A 696 18.52 10.97 22.38
N LYS A 697 17.81 11.27 23.47
CA LYS A 697 17.18 10.32 24.36
C LYS A 697 15.73 10.71 24.62
N GLY A 698 14.86 9.73 24.81
CA GLY A 698 13.46 9.96 25.14
C GLY A 698 12.86 8.85 25.97
N LYS A 699 11.91 9.23 26.84
CA LYS A 699 11.14 8.29 27.65
C LYS A 699 9.71 8.82 27.81
N LYS A 700 8.71 7.95 27.59
CA LYS A 700 7.34 8.23 28.02
C LYS A 700 7.26 8.12 29.54
N CYS A 701 6.92 9.21 30.22
CA CYS A 701 6.76 9.28 31.66
C CYS A 701 5.28 9.21 32.01
N PHE A 702 4.83 8.08 32.49
CA PHE A 702 3.48 7.90 33.03
C PHE A 702 3.54 8.23 34.53
N PHE A 703 2.56 8.97 35.03
CA PHE A 703 2.51 9.26 36.48
C PHE A 703 2.37 7.98 37.31
N SER A 704 1.75 6.95 36.75
CA SER A 704 1.65 5.61 37.34
C SER A 704 2.97 4.83 37.49
N ASP A 705 4.04 5.31 36.86
CA ASP A 705 5.38 4.69 37.02
C ASP A 705 6.02 5.00 38.36
N LEU A 706 5.45 5.95 39.11
CA LEU A 706 6.01 6.41 40.40
C LEU A 706 5.47 5.58 41.56
N GLU A 707 6.33 5.32 42.55
CA GLU A 707 5.99 4.56 43.75
C GLU A 707 6.39 5.32 45.02
N GLY A 708 5.73 5.00 46.14
CA GLY A 708 6.10 5.48 47.47
C GLY A 708 6.07 7.01 47.61
N ASP A 709 7.10 7.54 48.28
CA ASP A 709 7.21 8.97 48.61
C ASP A 709 7.41 9.87 47.39
N ASP A 710 7.84 9.31 46.24
CA ASP A 710 8.03 10.05 45.01
C ASP A 710 6.67 10.61 44.46
N ILE A 711 5.57 9.91 44.68
CA ILE A 711 4.26 10.34 44.24
C ILE A 711 3.91 11.74 44.76
N GLU A 712 4.02 11.94 46.10
CA GLU A 712 3.66 13.23 46.69
C GLU A 712 4.72 14.31 46.41
N ARG A 713 5.99 13.94 46.40
CA ARG A 713 7.08 14.83 46.03
C ARG A 713 6.88 15.40 44.60
N ILE A 714 6.57 14.56 43.66
CA ILE A 714 6.37 14.94 42.25
C ILE A 714 5.07 15.71 42.07
N ARG A 715 3.99 15.34 42.75
CA ARG A 715 2.73 16.15 42.74
C ARG A 715 2.95 17.55 43.28
N HIS A 716 3.70 17.69 44.35
CA HIS A 716 4.03 19.01 44.91
C HIS A 716 4.80 19.83 43.88
N MET A 717 5.88 19.26 43.31
CA MET A 717 6.66 19.91 42.25
C MET A 717 5.81 20.32 41.06
N GLY A 718 4.87 19.48 40.61
CA GLY A 718 3.94 19.77 39.51
C GLY A 718 3.04 20.98 39.81
N ARG A 719 2.58 21.13 41.07
CA ARG A 719 1.80 22.28 41.50
C ARG A 719 2.62 23.58 41.49
N GLU A 720 3.85 23.53 41.94
CA GLU A 720 4.78 24.68 41.93
C GLU A 720 5.09 25.12 40.49
N LYS A 721 5.48 24.17 39.65
CA LYS A 721 5.84 24.43 38.23
C LYS A 721 4.66 24.90 37.38
N ALA A 722 3.43 24.55 37.74
CA ALA A 722 2.23 24.99 37.02
C ALA A 722 2.13 26.52 36.92
N ARG A 723 2.59 27.24 37.92
CA ARG A 723 2.65 28.73 37.92
C ARG A 723 3.63 29.23 36.89
N ASP A 724 4.83 28.68 36.88
CA ASP A 724 5.89 29.07 35.95
C ASP A 724 5.45 28.82 34.51
N TRP A 725 4.83 27.67 34.20
CA TRP A 725 4.34 27.32 32.87
C TRP A 725 3.23 28.25 32.37
N VAL A 726 2.28 28.61 33.25
CA VAL A 726 1.24 29.60 32.92
C VAL A 726 1.84 30.96 32.64
N LEU A 727 2.86 31.37 33.41
CA LEU A 727 3.53 32.66 33.21
C LEU A 727 4.30 32.65 31.89
N GLN A 728 5.05 31.61 31.60
CA GLN A 728 5.78 31.45 30.33
C GLN A 728 4.81 31.51 29.12
N TYR A 729 3.67 30.80 29.22
CA TYR A 729 2.66 30.86 28.19
C TYR A 729 2.10 32.24 27.96
N LYS A 730 1.81 32.98 29.06
CA LYS A 730 1.36 34.39 28.98
C LYS A 730 2.38 35.31 28.31
N MET A 731 3.66 35.08 28.59
CA MET A 731 4.76 35.86 27.98
C MET A 731 4.88 35.59 26.48
N ALA A 732 4.71 34.32 26.06
CA ALA A 732 4.83 33.93 24.66
C ALA A 732 3.57 34.23 23.83
N HIS A 733 2.38 34.05 24.39
CA HIS A 733 1.10 34.07 23.66
C HIS A 733 0.12 35.15 24.11
N GLY A 734 0.45 35.90 25.17
CA GLY A 734 -0.40 36.96 25.70
C GLY A 734 -1.51 36.43 26.65
N LYS A 735 -2.64 37.13 26.65
CA LYS A 735 -3.73 36.88 27.59
C LYS A 735 -4.44 35.54 27.33
N ILE A 736 -4.61 34.70 28.38
CA ILE A 736 -5.33 33.45 28.35
C ILE A 736 -6.84 33.70 28.53
N GLY A 737 -7.66 33.16 27.68
CA GLY A 737 -9.13 33.24 27.80
C GLY A 737 -9.63 32.38 28.98
N ARG A 738 -10.66 32.87 29.70
CA ARG A 738 -11.22 32.16 30.85
C ARG A 738 -11.69 30.73 30.51
N ASN A 739 -12.16 30.51 29.28
CA ASN A 739 -12.69 29.25 28.81
C ASN A 739 -11.66 28.40 28.03
N ASP A 740 -10.45 28.92 27.81
CA ASP A 740 -9.36 28.17 27.18
C ASP A 740 -8.85 27.07 28.14
N TYR A 741 -8.28 26.01 27.61
CA TYR A 741 -7.61 25.01 28.44
C TYR A 741 -6.42 25.65 29.16
N CYS A 742 -6.20 25.24 30.42
CA CYS A 742 -5.14 25.79 31.24
C CYS A 742 -3.75 25.38 30.70
N PRO A 743 -2.85 26.32 30.43
CA PRO A 743 -1.49 26.00 29.96
C PRO A 743 -0.64 25.17 30.95
N CYS A 744 -1.12 24.93 32.16
CA CYS A 744 -0.43 24.06 33.12
C CYS A 744 -0.56 22.58 32.84
N GLY A 745 -1.24 22.18 31.75
CA GLY A 745 -1.41 20.78 31.34
C GLY A 745 -2.45 19.96 32.09
N SER A 746 -3.28 20.60 32.95
CA SER A 746 -4.27 19.91 33.78
C SER A 746 -5.50 19.38 33.01
N GLY A 747 -5.66 19.72 31.73
CA GLY A 747 -6.89 19.40 30.97
C GLY A 747 -8.12 20.20 31.40
N LYS A 748 -8.03 21.04 32.45
CA LYS A 748 -9.14 21.88 32.94
C LYS A 748 -9.15 23.23 32.24
N LYS A 749 -10.33 23.89 32.17
CA LYS A 749 -10.42 25.28 31.71
C LYS A 749 -9.66 26.19 32.66
N TYR A 750 -9.03 27.25 32.13
CA TYR A 750 -8.20 28.17 32.89
C TYR A 750 -8.92 28.74 34.11
N LYS A 751 -10.22 29.09 33.98
CA LYS A 751 -11.04 29.61 35.07
C LYS A 751 -11.26 28.63 36.23
N PHE A 752 -11.09 27.33 35.99
CA PHE A 752 -11.26 26.27 37.00
C PHE A 752 -9.91 25.67 37.44
N CYS A 753 -8.80 26.29 37.08
CA CYS A 753 -7.46 25.78 37.37
C CYS A 753 -6.55 26.86 37.92
N CYS A 754 -5.84 27.58 37.07
CA CYS A 754 -4.77 28.51 37.48
C CYS A 754 -5.18 29.98 37.40
N ILE A 755 -6.45 30.34 37.22
CA ILE A 755 -6.88 31.74 37.15
C ILE A 755 -6.69 32.48 38.46
N GLU A 756 -6.85 31.79 39.60
CA GLU A 756 -6.71 32.32 40.94
C GLU A 756 -5.25 32.31 41.46
N ILE A 757 -4.35 31.68 40.71
CA ILE A 757 -2.92 31.60 41.00
C ILE A 757 -2.27 32.80 40.29
N GLN A 758 -2.42 33.99 40.83
CA GLN A 758 -1.70 35.20 40.43
C GLN A 758 -0.41 35.37 41.23
#